data_20b3c8be7902a157d0f4e6caef26b817
#
_entry.id   20b3c8be7902a157d0f4e6caef26b817
#
_cell.length_a   1.000
_cell.length_b   1.000
_cell.length_c   1.000
_cell.angle_alpha   90.00
_cell.angle_beta   90.00
_cell.angle_gamma   90.00
#
_symmetry.space_group_name_H-M   'P 1'
#
loop_
_entity.id
_entity.type
_entity.pdbx_description
1 polymer ?
#
loop_
_entity_poly.entity_id
_entity_poly.type
_entity_poly.pdbx_seq_one_letter_code
_entity_poly.pdbx_strand_id
1 'polypeptide(L)'
;MGKSKTTKFKRPQFNAVGLPVNAVKEADAEEEDLGDDECPAEELLEKLQSPSADTREFACASISRVVQQSKTIPGFLQRDAVRRLGPMLLDSSLAVRETAAGALRNLSACGGQEVCEDMVKHDVMTPLTALLREVRLRRCFSLAASLQFLPHQQLESSSQSLSVFNKAGLLDVVVQCLERHPHNVELAISAAHCLHTVTEDNPELLRSTNAAVLGVMESVLLTSQPTMAHTLLRTLAAGTLWNMKASLPAARQAQTLNAVVATLSRCLDLDTGTLIPELRRAEENHRNTAAGEDAEELAVAEMDEEEEEEEEPKRKKNGKAARVHSDFSDLLPRDKEALREATALLTAQQTSLEIIVNMCCSDDPSDDEWEEESSSDESDVGPDGLCDGVSNLMSPLCLSAEVHEALINHSIPEKVLKKTEIPRKEAMDVCHQNPSWRCMIKKMQRVQSRALTCLHSILSTMDAESLGGAAALQGAAQHLSTLVFGAADKEFLEAVISAMRSLLQMIASKNISQCMTPQQLMSLSEAATRCDVVSVRVNAVAILGITGSTLAKEKGTAETLQMIGNALLQVATRDADLVVNGEALDALFDVFADGDEAETAAQNIQLLPALKALQPVFKAKIRKEGRGKYNPPQLCVLDNVKVNLRRFIGYLEKVVKK
;
A
#
# COMPACT_ATOMS: atom_id res chain seq x y z
N MET A 1 -26.70 -7.28 -8.76
CA MET A 1 -25.42 -6.55 -8.69
C MET A 1 -24.61 -7.16 -7.58
N GLY A 2 -23.54 -7.87 -7.92
CA GLY A 2 -22.62 -8.41 -6.91
C GLY A 2 -21.90 -7.26 -6.25
N LYS A 3 -21.97 -7.14 -4.91
CA LYS A 3 -21.16 -6.22 -4.14
C LYS A 3 -19.69 -6.49 -4.48
N SER A 4 -18.98 -5.50 -5.04
CA SER A 4 -17.53 -5.52 -5.09
C SER A 4 -17.08 -5.58 -3.62
N LYS A 5 -16.53 -6.71 -3.18
CA LYS A 5 -15.87 -6.79 -1.88
C LYS A 5 -14.74 -5.76 -1.94
N THR A 6 -14.86 -4.67 -1.19
CA THR A 6 -13.75 -3.78 -0.91
C THR A 6 -12.77 -4.60 -0.08
N THR A 7 -11.82 -5.23 -0.75
CA THR A 7 -10.76 -5.98 -0.09
C THR A 7 -9.97 -5.02 0.78
N LYS A 8 -9.83 -5.34 2.07
CA LYS A 8 -8.89 -4.64 2.96
C LYS A 8 -7.58 -4.43 2.23
N PHE A 9 -7.04 -3.23 2.31
CA PHE A 9 -5.77 -2.90 1.69
C PHE A 9 -4.68 -3.82 2.27
N LYS A 10 -4.16 -4.74 1.45
CA LYS A 10 -2.97 -5.51 1.81
C LYS A 10 -1.74 -4.64 1.50
N ARG A 11 -0.90 -4.44 2.50
CA ARG A 11 0.32 -3.67 2.33
C ARG A 11 1.17 -4.23 1.21
N PRO A 12 1.72 -3.37 0.33
CA PRO A 12 2.71 -3.82 -0.63
C PRO A 12 3.97 -4.29 0.11
N GLN A 13 4.60 -5.30 -0.43
CA GLN A 13 5.88 -5.78 0.06
C GLN A 13 6.98 -4.74 -0.20
N PHE A 14 7.72 -4.36 0.84
CA PHE A 14 8.82 -3.40 0.76
C PHE A 14 10.17 -4.07 1.02
N ASN A 15 11.21 -3.61 0.32
CA ASN A 15 12.58 -3.98 0.67
C ASN A 15 13.05 -3.21 1.92
N ALA A 16 14.23 -3.58 2.45
CA ALA A 16 14.84 -2.99 3.65
C ALA A 16 15.05 -1.46 3.62
N VAL A 17 14.93 -0.84 2.45
CA VAL A 17 15.05 0.62 2.22
C VAL A 17 13.67 1.26 2.04
N GLY A 18 12.58 0.51 2.26
CA GLY A 18 11.20 1.00 2.09
C GLY A 18 10.76 1.15 0.62
N LEU A 19 11.45 0.49 -0.32
CA LEU A 19 11.05 0.42 -1.72
C LEU A 19 10.22 -0.85 -1.97
N PRO A 20 9.22 -0.84 -2.86
CA PRO A 20 8.47 -2.05 -3.20
C PRO A 20 9.37 -3.04 -3.93
N VAL A 21 9.14 -4.31 -3.67
CA VAL A 21 9.90 -5.42 -4.28
C VAL A 21 9.83 -5.39 -5.81
N ASN A 22 8.74 -4.87 -6.37
CA ASN A 22 8.55 -4.78 -7.83
C ASN A 22 9.32 -3.63 -8.49
N ALA A 23 9.80 -2.64 -7.73
CA ALA A 23 10.54 -1.49 -8.30
C ALA A 23 12.00 -1.82 -8.66
N VAL A 24 12.51 -2.99 -8.25
CA VAL A 24 13.89 -3.42 -8.55
C VAL A 24 14.03 -4.01 -9.97
N LYS A 25 12.91 -4.32 -10.64
CA LYS A 25 12.95 -4.95 -11.98
C LYS A 25 13.24 -4.00 -13.15
N GLU A 26 13.20 -2.67 -12.95
CA GLU A 26 13.35 -1.70 -14.05
C GLU A 26 14.61 -0.81 -13.98
N ALA A 27 15.52 -1.06 -13.05
CA ALA A 27 16.77 -0.29 -12.95
C ALA A 27 17.99 -0.98 -13.59
N ASP A 28 17.79 -2.08 -14.29
CA ASP A 28 18.86 -2.79 -15.02
C ASP A 28 18.85 -2.45 -16.50
N ALA A 29 19.50 -1.36 -16.84
CA ALA A 29 19.98 -1.10 -18.19
C ALA A 29 21.45 -0.69 -18.13
N GLU A 30 22.30 -1.60 -17.68
CA GLU A 30 23.69 -1.75 -18.11
C GLU A 30 24.09 -3.19 -17.75
N GLU A 31 23.88 -4.07 -18.71
CA GLU A 31 24.39 -5.45 -18.66
C GLU A 31 25.89 -5.40 -18.86
N GLU A 32 26.65 -5.48 -17.77
CA GLU A 32 27.94 -6.16 -17.84
C GLU A 32 27.67 -7.66 -17.75
N ASP A 33 27.84 -8.32 -18.89
CA ASP A 33 27.88 -9.78 -19.06
C ASP A 33 29.05 -10.33 -18.22
N LEU A 34 28.80 -10.63 -16.96
CA LEU A 34 29.67 -11.45 -16.12
C LEU A 34 29.29 -12.89 -16.37
N GLY A 35 30.19 -13.57 -17.09
CA GLY A 35 30.12 -14.96 -17.44
C GLY A 35 29.70 -15.89 -16.30
N ASP A 36 29.31 -17.07 -16.70
CA ASP A 36 28.84 -18.24 -15.95
C ASP A 36 29.89 -18.73 -14.94
N ASP A 37 30.30 -17.88 -13.97
CA ASP A 37 31.24 -18.18 -12.90
C ASP A 37 30.53 -18.19 -11.55
N GLU A 38 30.56 -19.39 -10.94
CA GLU A 38 30.36 -19.76 -9.54
C GLU A 38 29.59 -18.75 -8.68
N CYS A 39 28.32 -19.04 -8.45
CA CYS A 39 27.48 -18.27 -7.52
C CYS A 39 28.22 -18.11 -6.18
N PRO A 40 28.54 -16.89 -5.72
CA PRO A 40 29.32 -16.66 -4.48
C PRO A 40 28.62 -17.19 -3.22
N ALA A 41 27.44 -17.77 -3.37
CA ALA A 41 26.62 -18.31 -2.29
C ALA A 41 27.32 -19.47 -1.56
N GLU A 42 27.99 -20.39 -2.27
CA GLU A 42 28.59 -21.58 -1.65
C GLU A 42 29.73 -21.17 -0.72
N GLU A 43 30.68 -20.38 -1.23
CA GLU A 43 31.83 -19.90 -0.44
C GLU A 43 31.38 -19.07 0.78
N LEU A 44 30.38 -18.20 0.62
CA LEU A 44 29.86 -17.38 1.73
C LEU A 44 29.17 -18.26 2.79
N LEU A 45 28.39 -19.26 2.37
CA LEU A 45 27.72 -20.17 3.29
C LEU A 45 28.68 -21.10 4.01
N GLU A 46 29.80 -21.50 3.41
CA GLU A 46 30.87 -22.23 4.07
C GLU A 46 31.58 -21.40 5.15
N LYS A 47 31.82 -20.11 4.87
CA LYS A 47 32.43 -19.17 5.82
C LYS A 47 31.60 -18.95 7.09
N LEU A 48 30.27 -19.20 7.07
CA LEU A 48 29.45 -19.19 8.28
C LEU A 48 29.87 -20.23 9.34
N GLN A 49 30.58 -21.28 8.95
CA GLN A 49 31.06 -22.30 9.86
C GLN A 49 32.51 -22.06 10.33
N SER A 50 33.13 -20.94 9.95
CA SER A 50 34.48 -20.58 10.35
C SER A 50 34.63 -20.48 11.88
N PRO A 51 35.73 -20.94 12.48
CA PRO A 51 36.02 -20.72 13.90
C PRO A 51 36.22 -19.24 14.23
N SER A 52 36.62 -18.38 13.27
CA SER A 52 36.81 -16.95 13.44
C SER A 52 35.48 -16.20 13.41
N ALA A 53 35.17 -15.43 14.46
CA ALA A 53 33.99 -14.58 14.51
C ALA A 53 33.99 -13.52 13.40
N ASP A 54 35.16 -12.92 13.10
CA ASP A 54 35.29 -11.90 12.06
C ASP A 54 34.97 -12.48 10.66
N THR A 55 35.35 -13.75 10.41
CA THR A 55 35.02 -14.40 9.14
C THR A 55 33.50 -14.68 9.03
N ARG A 56 32.87 -15.12 10.13
CA ARG A 56 31.41 -15.34 10.16
C ARG A 56 30.63 -14.05 9.98
N GLU A 57 31.08 -12.97 10.65
CA GLU A 57 30.51 -11.62 10.51
C GLU A 57 30.61 -11.14 9.05
N PHE A 58 31.81 -11.24 8.46
CA PHE A 58 32.03 -10.88 7.06
C PHE A 58 31.12 -11.67 6.11
N ALA A 59 30.95 -12.98 6.35
CA ALA A 59 30.07 -13.83 5.55
C ALA A 59 28.62 -13.38 5.66
N CYS A 60 28.09 -13.14 6.87
CA CYS A 60 26.75 -12.63 7.08
C CYS A 60 26.53 -11.26 6.42
N ALA A 61 27.50 -10.33 6.57
CA ALA A 61 27.43 -9.00 5.97
C ALA A 61 27.47 -9.07 4.44
N SER A 62 28.28 -9.97 3.86
CA SER A 62 28.36 -10.18 2.42
C SER A 62 27.07 -10.80 1.88
N ILE A 63 26.51 -11.81 2.54
CA ILE A 63 25.21 -12.39 2.20
C ILE A 63 24.12 -11.29 2.23
N SER A 64 24.09 -10.47 3.30
CA SER A 64 23.15 -9.37 3.44
C SER A 64 23.17 -8.38 2.26
N ARG A 65 24.34 -8.16 1.67
CA ARG A 65 24.53 -7.30 0.50
C ARG A 65 24.11 -7.99 -0.79
N VAL A 66 24.55 -9.23 -1.00
CA VAL A 66 24.32 -9.98 -2.24
C VAL A 66 22.83 -10.29 -2.44
N VAL A 67 22.10 -10.65 -1.38
CA VAL A 67 20.67 -10.97 -1.46
C VAL A 67 19.76 -9.75 -1.75
N GLN A 68 20.31 -8.54 -1.75
CA GLN A 68 19.58 -7.36 -2.23
C GLN A 68 19.33 -7.44 -3.76
N GLN A 69 20.11 -8.23 -4.47
CA GLN A 69 19.85 -8.56 -5.87
C GLN A 69 18.99 -9.82 -5.91
N SER A 70 17.71 -9.69 -6.25
CA SER A 70 16.75 -10.81 -6.25
C SER A 70 17.18 -12.00 -7.11
N LYS A 71 17.97 -11.76 -8.15
CA LYS A 71 18.53 -12.82 -9.04
C LYS A 71 19.41 -13.83 -8.29
N THR A 72 20.03 -13.45 -7.18
CA THR A 72 20.94 -14.32 -6.41
C THR A 72 20.20 -15.21 -5.40
N ILE A 73 19.00 -14.84 -5.00
CA ILE A 73 18.24 -15.51 -3.95
C ILE A 73 17.99 -16.99 -4.22
N PRO A 74 17.57 -17.44 -5.42
CA PRO A 74 17.38 -18.86 -5.71
C PRO A 74 18.63 -19.70 -5.45
N GLY A 75 19.81 -19.17 -5.77
CA GLY A 75 21.08 -19.85 -5.51
C GLY A 75 21.40 -20.02 -4.02
N PHE A 76 20.97 -19.07 -3.18
CA PHE A 76 21.07 -19.18 -1.72
C PHE A 76 20.05 -20.16 -1.14
N LEU A 77 18.79 -20.15 -1.60
CA LEU A 77 17.74 -21.07 -1.13
C LEU A 77 18.09 -22.53 -1.45
N GLN A 78 18.56 -22.81 -2.67
CA GLN A 78 18.99 -24.16 -3.08
C GLN A 78 20.12 -24.73 -2.21
N ARG A 79 20.88 -23.88 -1.50
CA ARG A 79 21.99 -24.24 -0.62
C ARG A 79 21.65 -24.11 0.87
N ASP A 80 20.38 -24.16 1.21
CA ASP A 80 19.89 -24.08 2.60
C ASP A 80 20.38 -22.83 3.38
N ALA A 81 20.46 -21.66 2.74
CA ALA A 81 20.97 -20.45 3.35
C ALA A 81 20.20 -20.07 4.63
N VAL A 82 18.87 -20.18 4.62
CA VAL A 82 18.02 -19.90 5.77
C VAL A 82 18.38 -20.80 6.95
N ARG A 83 18.51 -22.10 6.71
CA ARG A 83 18.89 -23.11 7.72
C ARG A 83 20.27 -22.82 8.34
N ARG A 84 21.21 -22.29 7.54
CA ARG A 84 22.58 -21.97 7.99
C ARG A 84 22.65 -20.62 8.71
N LEU A 85 21.85 -19.63 8.32
CA LEU A 85 21.81 -18.31 8.93
C LEU A 85 21.04 -18.28 10.25
N GLY A 86 19.98 -19.08 10.40
CA GLY A 86 19.15 -19.11 11.62
C GLY A 86 19.97 -19.28 12.90
N PRO A 87 20.85 -20.28 13.02
CA PRO A 87 21.72 -20.46 14.19
C PRO A 87 22.68 -19.30 14.47
N MET A 88 23.05 -18.50 13.45
CA MET A 88 23.93 -17.34 13.63
C MET A 88 23.29 -16.23 14.47
N LEU A 89 21.97 -16.21 14.63
CA LEU A 89 21.26 -15.34 15.56
C LEU A 89 21.62 -15.60 17.02
N LEU A 90 22.17 -16.78 17.34
CA LEU A 90 22.61 -17.17 18.68
C LEU A 90 24.14 -17.27 18.79
N ASP A 91 24.88 -16.73 17.83
CA ASP A 91 26.35 -16.74 17.86
C ASP A 91 26.88 -16.07 19.11
N SER A 92 28.05 -16.52 19.57
CA SER A 92 28.74 -15.91 20.72
C SER A 92 29.14 -14.46 20.48
N SER A 93 29.45 -14.08 19.22
CA SER A 93 29.76 -12.70 18.82
C SER A 93 28.49 -11.88 18.58
N LEU A 94 28.39 -10.73 19.23
CA LEU A 94 27.29 -9.79 18.99
C LEU A 94 27.25 -9.30 17.54
N ALA A 95 28.43 -9.02 16.96
CA ALA A 95 28.52 -8.54 15.58
C ALA A 95 28.01 -9.58 14.56
N VAL A 96 28.26 -10.87 14.80
CA VAL A 96 27.72 -11.96 13.99
C VAL A 96 26.20 -12.01 14.12
N ARG A 97 25.63 -11.90 15.33
CA ARG A 97 24.19 -11.88 15.55
C ARG A 97 23.50 -10.74 14.81
N GLU A 98 24.08 -9.53 14.87
CA GLU A 98 23.57 -8.32 14.20
C GLU A 98 23.58 -8.46 12.67
N THR A 99 24.71 -8.91 12.11
CA THR A 99 24.83 -9.07 10.67
C THR A 99 23.98 -10.22 10.14
N ALA A 100 23.81 -11.32 10.91
CA ALA A 100 22.92 -12.42 10.57
C ALA A 100 21.43 -11.97 10.56
N ALA A 101 21.00 -11.20 11.57
CA ALA A 101 19.66 -10.62 11.58
C ALA A 101 19.43 -9.70 10.37
N GLY A 102 20.43 -8.89 10.00
CA GLY A 102 20.42 -8.06 8.80
C GLY A 102 20.33 -8.87 7.50
N ALA A 103 21.07 -9.99 7.41
CA ALA A 103 21.04 -10.87 6.25
C ALA A 103 19.66 -11.54 6.08
N LEU A 104 19.10 -12.09 7.16
CA LEU A 104 17.78 -12.69 7.16
C LEU A 104 16.69 -11.68 6.81
N ARG A 105 16.76 -10.44 7.37
CA ARG A 105 15.86 -9.36 7.02
C ARG A 105 15.88 -9.04 5.52
N ASN A 106 17.09 -8.87 4.94
CA ASN A 106 17.20 -8.55 3.53
C ASN A 106 16.75 -9.73 2.65
N LEU A 107 17.05 -10.95 3.07
CA LEU A 107 16.62 -12.18 2.37
C LEU A 107 15.08 -12.27 2.35
N SER A 108 14.40 -12.01 3.47
CA SER A 108 12.92 -12.00 3.52
C SER A 108 12.33 -10.86 2.70
N ALA A 109 12.93 -9.67 2.76
CA ALA A 109 12.43 -8.49 2.07
C ALA A 109 12.56 -8.59 0.54
N CYS A 110 13.62 -9.23 0.04
CA CYS A 110 13.89 -9.33 -1.39
C CYS A 110 13.43 -10.66 -2.02
N GLY A 111 13.24 -11.72 -1.22
CA GLY A 111 12.92 -13.06 -1.70
C GLY A 111 11.45 -13.43 -1.68
N GLY A 112 10.60 -12.60 -1.12
CA GLY A 112 9.15 -12.79 -1.15
C GLY A 112 8.66 -13.99 -0.32
N GLN A 113 7.49 -14.51 -0.71
CA GLN A 113 6.78 -15.54 0.04
C GLN A 113 7.58 -16.85 0.15
N GLU A 114 8.28 -17.26 -0.90
CA GLU A 114 9.05 -18.50 -0.93
C GLU A 114 10.13 -18.54 0.19
N VAL A 115 10.84 -17.41 0.37
CA VAL A 115 11.83 -17.29 1.45
C VAL A 115 11.15 -17.31 2.83
N CYS A 116 10.01 -16.67 2.97
CA CYS A 116 9.28 -16.65 4.24
C CYS A 116 8.77 -18.04 4.64
N GLU A 117 8.29 -18.83 3.68
CA GLU A 117 7.90 -20.23 3.88
C GLU A 117 9.10 -21.08 4.30
N ASP A 118 10.26 -20.88 3.67
CA ASP A 118 11.50 -21.57 4.04
C ASP A 118 12.00 -21.19 5.45
N MET A 119 11.84 -19.91 5.85
CA MET A 119 12.14 -19.46 7.21
C MET A 119 11.23 -20.08 8.27
N VAL A 120 9.93 -20.24 7.97
CA VAL A 120 8.99 -20.95 8.85
C VAL A 120 9.36 -22.42 8.94
N LYS A 121 9.64 -23.06 7.83
CA LYS A 121 10.06 -24.47 7.75
C LYS A 121 11.32 -24.76 8.56
N HIS A 122 12.28 -23.85 8.59
CA HIS A 122 13.53 -23.98 9.34
C HIS A 122 13.50 -23.32 10.72
N ASP A 123 12.32 -22.98 11.22
CA ASP A 123 12.09 -22.43 12.58
C ASP A 123 13.04 -21.27 12.95
N VAL A 124 13.21 -20.30 12.06
CA VAL A 124 14.01 -19.09 12.33
C VAL A 124 13.43 -18.26 13.47
N MET A 125 12.12 -18.40 13.75
CA MET A 125 11.42 -17.66 14.80
C MET A 125 11.93 -18.00 16.21
N THR A 126 12.30 -19.25 16.48
CA THR A 126 12.83 -19.66 17.80
C THR A 126 14.16 -18.98 18.15
N PRO A 127 15.24 -19.03 17.33
CA PRO A 127 16.45 -18.29 17.62
C PRO A 127 16.24 -16.77 17.63
N LEU A 128 15.37 -16.24 16.79
CA LEU A 128 15.00 -14.81 16.80
C LEU A 128 14.34 -14.41 18.12
N THR A 129 13.41 -15.22 18.61
CA THR A 129 12.76 -15.01 19.93
C THR A 129 13.77 -15.04 21.07
N ALA A 130 14.71 -15.97 21.04
CA ALA A 130 15.78 -16.05 22.04
C ALA A 130 16.66 -14.79 22.01
N LEU A 131 17.06 -14.35 20.81
CA LEU A 131 17.82 -13.11 20.61
C LEU A 131 17.07 -11.88 21.17
N LEU A 132 15.77 -11.73 20.87
CA LEU A 132 14.94 -10.65 21.35
C LEU A 132 14.84 -10.61 22.90
N ARG A 133 14.80 -11.79 23.55
CA ARG A 133 14.76 -11.91 25.02
C ARG A 133 16.12 -11.62 25.66
N GLU A 134 17.22 -12.05 25.03
CA GLU A 134 18.58 -11.82 25.56
C GLU A 134 18.97 -10.36 25.49
N VAL A 135 18.62 -9.66 24.41
CA VAL A 135 18.95 -8.23 24.18
C VAL A 135 18.20 -7.28 25.14
N ARG A 136 17.27 -7.78 25.96
CA ARG A 136 16.63 -7.03 27.06
C ARG A 136 17.63 -6.26 27.94
N LEU A 137 18.91 -6.60 27.89
CA LEU A 137 19.93 -6.08 28.80
C LEU A 137 21.01 -5.17 28.19
N ARG A 138 21.31 -5.24 26.88
CA ARG A 138 22.47 -4.49 26.34
C ARG A 138 22.43 -4.19 24.83
N ARG A 139 22.03 -3.03 24.37
CA ARG A 139 22.26 -2.41 23.04
C ARG A 139 21.17 -2.60 21.96
N CYS A 140 20.80 -1.46 21.39
CA CYS A 140 19.57 -1.25 20.64
C CYS A 140 19.59 -1.64 19.14
N PHE A 141 20.75 -1.77 18.48
CA PHE A 141 20.79 -1.97 17.02
C PHE A 141 20.41 -3.37 16.55
N SER A 142 20.88 -4.40 17.24
CA SER A 142 20.51 -5.79 16.97
C SER A 142 19.01 -6.02 17.12
N LEU A 143 18.42 -5.37 18.09
CA LEU A 143 16.99 -5.46 18.37
C LEU A 143 16.15 -4.77 17.30
N ALA A 144 16.56 -3.58 16.84
CA ALA A 144 15.88 -2.87 15.77
C ALA A 144 15.89 -3.67 14.46
N ALA A 145 17.06 -4.24 14.09
CA ALA A 145 17.17 -5.11 12.92
C ALA A 145 16.30 -6.36 13.04
N SER A 146 16.26 -6.99 14.22
CA SER A 146 15.45 -8.18 14.47
C SER A 146 13.95 -7.86 14.48
N LEU A 147 13.54 -6.71 15.01
CA LEU A 147 12.17 -6.25 14.98
C LEU A 147 11.72 -5.82 13.58
N GLN A 148 12.61 -5.26 12.77
CA GLN A 148 12.33 -4.94 11.37
C GLN A 148 12.18 -6.20 10.50
N PHE A 149 12.77 -7.32 10.92
CA PHE A 149 12.62 -8.60 10.24
C PHE A 149 11.21 -9.20 10.41
N LEU A 150 10.59 -9.05 11.59
CA LEU A 150 9.29 -9.63 11.92
C LEU A 150 8.11 -9.14 11.05
N PRO A 151 7.98 -7.82 10.73
CA PRO A 151 6.75 -7.31 10.12
C PRO A 151 6.60 -7.58 8.61
N HIS A 152 7.71 -7.76 7.88
CA HIS A 152 7.64 -7.47 6.45
C HIS A 152 7.12 -8.59 5.55
N GLN A 153 7.09 -9.85 5.95
CA GLN A 153 6.52 -10.91 5.11
C GLN A 153 6.11 -12.18 5.86
N GLN A 154 6.69 -12.46 7.02
CA GLN A 154 6.38 -13.70 7.75
C GLN A 154 5.05 -13.62 8.49
N LEU A 155 4.70 -12.45 9.03
CA LEU A 155 3.49 -12.27 9.84
C LEU A 155 2.26 -11.96 9.00
N GLU A 156 2.41 -11.24 7.86
CA GLU A 156 1.29 -10.94 6.97
C GLU A 156 0.80 -12.16 6.16
N SER A 157 1.70 -13.10 5.85
CA SER A 157 1.40 -14.23 4.96
C SER A 157 1.17 -15.56 5.66
N SER A 158 1.48 -15.68 6.97
CA SER A 158 1.45 -16.97 7.67
C SER A 158 0.79 -16.89 9.05
N SER A 159 -0.40 -17.48 9.16
CA SER A 159 -1.08 -17.75 10.45
C SER A 159 -0.19 -18.53 11.43
N GLN A 160 0.74 -19.35 10.93
CA GLN A 160 1.70 -20.09 11.73
C GLN A 160 2.71 -19.15 12.41
N SER A 161 3.22 -18.13 11.72
CA SER A 161 4.15 -17.14 12.29
C SER A 161 3.48 -16.32 13.37
N LEU A 162 2.22 -15.90 13.18
CA LEU A 162 1.43 -15.22 14.20
C LEU A 162 1.23 -16.10 15.43
N SER A 163 0.92 -17.40 15.24
CA SER A 163 0.78 -18.35 16.35
C SER A 163 2.09 -18.50 17.14
N VAL A 164 3.25 -18.55 16.47
CA VAL A 164 4.56 -18.60 17.15
C VAL A 164 4.81 -17.30 17.91
N PHE A 165 4.53 -16.14 17.33
CA PHE A 165 4.65 -14.85 18.01
C PHE A 165 3.82 -14.80 19.30
N ASN A 166 2.55 -15.22 19.24
CA ASN A 166 1.62 -15.25 20.36
C ASN A 166 2.11 -16.21 21.45
N LYS A 167 2.45 -17.45 21.10
CA LYS A 167 2.93 -18.48 22.04
C LYS A 167 4.25 -18.11 22.70
N ALA A 168 5.12 -17.42 21.98
CA ALA A 168 6.39 -16.96 22.51
C ALA A 168 6.25 -15.76 23.48
N GLY A 169 5.07 -15.12 23.57
CA GLY A 169 4.83 -13.97 24.43
C GLY A 169 5.70 -12.76 24.05
N LEU A 170 5.91 -12.53 22.75
CA LEU A 170 6.78 -11.45 22.25
C LEU A 170 6.15 -10.06 22.40
N LEU A 171 4.83 -9.97 22.62
CA LEU A 171 4.14 -8.70 22.79
C LEU A 171 4.80 -7.82 23.85
N ASP A 172 5.09 -8.35 25.04
CA ASP A 172 5.69 -7.61 26.14
C ASP A 172 7.10 -7.09 25.79
N VAL A 173 7.87 -7.87 25.04
CA VAL A 173 9.23 -7.48 24.60
C VAL A 173 9.15 -6.33 23.62
N VAL A 174 8.24 -6.39 22.65
CA VAL A 174 8.05 -5.35 21.63
C VAL A 174 7.51 -4.07 22.27
N VAL A 175 6.57 -4.17 23.22
CA VAL A 175 6.05 -3.00 23.97
C VAL A 175 7.15 -2.33 24.80
N GLN A 176 8.02 -3.10 25.47
CA GLN A 176 9.17 -2.53 26.19
C GLN A 176 10.17 -1.82 25.26
N CYS A 177 10.31 -2.27 24.01
CA CYS A 177 11.13 -1.55 23.03
C CYS A 177 10.46 -0.24 22.62
N LEU A 178 9.14 -0.23 22.51
CA LEU A 178 8.38 0.97 22.20
C LEU A 178 8.44 2.00 23.34
N GLU A 179 8.42 1.59 24.60
CA GLU A 179 8.57 2.47 25.77
C GLU A 179 9.88 3.26 25.77
N ARG A 180 10.88 2.81 25.00
CA ARG A 180 12.16 3.52 24.85
C ARG A 180 12.13 4.67 23.84
N HIS A 181 10.98 5.00 23.28
CA HIS A 181 10.83 6.05 22.26
C HIS A 181 11.47 7.41 22.64
N PRO A 182 11.54 7.84 23.92
CA PRO A 182 12.18 9.11 24.27
C PRO A 182 13.70 9.10 24.07
N HIS A 183 14.33 7.91 24.09
CA HIS A 183 15.78 7.74 24.01
C HIS A 183 16.26 7.14 22.69
N ASN A 184 15.41 6.37 22.00
CA ASN A 184 15.75 5.72 20.75
C ASN A 184 14.50 5.57 19.86
N VAL A 185 14.26 6.58 19.05
CA VAL A 185 13.09 6.65 18.16
C VAL A 185 13.13 5.59 17.06
N GLU A 186 14.32 5.22 16.56
CA GLU A 186 14.45 4.21 15.50
C GLU A 186 14.03 2.81 15.98
N LEU A 187 14.46 2.43 17.20
CA LEU A 187 14.02 1.20 17.82
C LEU A 187 12.50 1.22 18.07
N ALA A 188 11.98 2.33 18.54
CA ALA A 188 10.54 2.48 18.79
C ALA A 188 9.72 2.40 17.49
N ILE A 189 10.21 2.98 16.39
CA ILE A 189 9.58 2.84 15.05
C ILE A 189 9.56 1.39 14.61
N SER A 190 10.67 0.65 14.78
CA SER A 190 10.74 -0.77 14.44
C SER A 190 9.76 -1.61 15.27
N ALA A 191 9.65 -1.32 16.56
CA ALA A 191 8.68 -1.94 17.46
C ALA A 191 7.24 -1.60 17.09
N ALA A 192 6.97 -0.34 16.75
CA ALA A 192 5.65 0.12 16.31
C ALA A 192 5.22 -0.51 14.97
N HIS A 193 6.14 -0.66 14.03
CA HIS A 193 5.87 -1.41 12.79
C HIS A 193 5.50 -2.87 13.09
N CYS A 194 6.27 -3.53 13.96
CA CYS A 194 5.96 -4.89 14.38
C CYS A 194 4.56 -4.98 15.00
N LEU A 195 4.23 -4.11 15.96
CA LEU A 195 2.92 -4.09 16.61
C LEU A 195 1.78 -3.82 15.63
N HIS A 196 1.96 -2.86 14.74
CA HIS A 196 0.95 -2.55 13.74
C HIS A 196 0.65 -3.75 12.83
N THR A 197 1.66 -4.53 12.44
CA THR A 197 1.48 -5.72 11.62
C THR A 197 0.88 -6.90 12.41
N VAL A 198 1.40 -7.21 13.60
CA VAL A 198 0.92 -8.38 14.36
C VAL A 198 -0.48 -8.20 14.96
N THR A 199 -0.97 -6.96 15.09
CA THR A 199 -2.32 -6.67 15.57
C THR A 199 -3.38 -6.71 14.47
N GLU A 200 -2.97 -6.77 13.20
CA GLU A 200 -3.88 -6.90 12.07
C GLU A 200 -4.37 -8.35 11.98
N ASP A 201 -5.68 -8.56 11.98
CA ASP A 201 -6.36 -9.86 11.89
C ASP A 201 -5.83 -10.95 12.87
N ASN A 202 -5.42 -10.55 14.09
CA ASN A 202 -4.92 -11.44 15.12
C ASN A 202 -5.80 -11.42 16.39
N PRO A 203 -6.97 -12.07 16.38
CA PRO A 203 -7.92 -12.05 17.50
C PRO A 203 -7.36 -12.70 18.78
N GLU A 204 -6.40 -13.62 18.67
CA GLU A 204 -5.75 -14.24 19.83
C GLU A 204 -4.90 -13.22 20.60
N LEU A 205 -4.10 -12.43 19.88
CA LEU A 205 -3.29 -11.36 20.45
C LEU A 205 -4.18 -10.27 21.08
N LEU A 206 -5.25 -9.89 20.38
CA LEU A 206 -6.17 -8.84 20.84
C LEU A 206 -6.84 -9.22 22.17
N ARG A 207 -7.19 -10.50 22.38
CA ARG A 207 -7.72 -10.98 23.66
C ARG A 207 -6.69 -10.95 24.79
N SER A 208 -5.41 -11.07 24.48
CA SER A 208 -4.33 -11.05 25.48
C SER A 208 -3.85 -9.63 25.81
N THR A 209 -4.31 -8.62 25.07
CA THR A 209 -3.92 -7.23 25.26
C THR A 209 -4.48 -6.69 26.59
N ASN A 210 -3.61 -6.07 27.38
CA ASN A 210 -3.96 -5.49 28.66
C ASN A 210 -3.92 -3.95 28.65
N ALA A 211 -4.43 -3.32 29.70
CA ALA A 211 -4.48 -1.86 29.83
C ALA A 211 -3.09 -1.18 29.80
N ALA A 212 -2.02 -1.89 30.19
CA ALA A 212 -0.66 -1.32 30.14
C ALA A 212 -0.20 -1.16 28.69
N VAL A 213 -0.43 -2.14 27.83
CA VAL A 213 -0.12 -2.06 26.38
C VAL A 213 -0.86 -0.88 25.74
N LEU A 214 -2.16 -0.76 26.01
CA LEU A 214 -2.97 0.36 25.51
C LEU A 214 -2.43 1.72 26.01
N GLY A 215 -2.03 1.81 27.29
CA GLY A 215 -1.47 3.01 27.87
C GLY A 215 -0.14 3.44 27.20
N VAL A 216 0.71 2.49 26.81
CA VAL A 216 1.93 2.77 26.06
C VAL A 216 1.61 3.32 24.67
N MET A 217 0.65 2.71 23.95
CA MET A 217 0.22 3.19 22.64
C MET A 217 -0.35 4.61 22.71
N GLU A 218 -1.22 4.88 23.68
CA GLU A 218 -1.77 6.22 23.91
C GLU A 218 -0.67 7.24 24.25
N SER A 219 0.32 6.87 25.07
CA SER A 219 1.47 7.73 25.39
C SER A 219 2.27 8.11 24.15
N VAL A 220 2.54 7.13 23.27
CA VAL A 220 3.25 7.38 22.01
C VAL A 220 2.43 8.28 21.09
N LEU A 221 1.11 8.05 20.99
CA LEU A 221 0.22 8.86 20.17
C LEU A 221 0.24 10.34 20.59
N LEU A 222 0.37 10.61 21.88
CA LEU A 222 0.36 11.95 22.48
C LEU A 222 1.75 12.62 22.52
N THR A 223 2.79 11.97 22.01
CA THR A 223 4.16 12.54 21.97
C THR A 223 4.18 13.84 21.16
N SER A 224 4.78 14.90 21.72
CA SER A 224 4.81 16.24 21.13
C SER A 224 6.04 16.54 20.27
N GLN A 225 6.98 15.62 20.14
CA GLN A 225 8.22 15.81 19.37
C GLN A 225 7.94 16.14 17.90
N PRO A 226 8.59 17.17 17.31
CA PRO A 226 8.24 17.69 15.99
C PRO A 226 8.89 16.97 14.82
N THR A 227 9.80 16.01 15.04
CA THR A 227 10.52 15.33 13.95
C THR A 227 9.61 14.42 13.12
N MET A 228 10.00 14.18 11.88
CA MET A 228 9.25 13.29 10.97
C MET A 228 9.32 11.83 11.43
N ALA A 229 10.43 11.44 12.08
CA ALA A 229 10.56 10.15 12.74
C ALA A 229 9.47 9.96 13.82
N HIS A 230 9.20 10.96 14.64
CA HIS A 230 8.10 10.90 15.63
C HIS A 230 6.71 10.98 14.97
N THR A 231 6.59 11.65 13.83
CA THR A 231 5.34 11.63 13.05
C THR A 231 5.04 10.23 12.54
N LEU A 232 6.05 9.51 12.04
CA LEU A 232 5.91 8.10 11.65
C LEU A 232 5.54 7.22 12.85
N LEU A 233 6.22 7.41 13.98
CA LEU A 233 5.97 6.66 15.20
C LEU A 233 4.51 6.83 15.69
N ARG A 234 4.00 8.08 15.73
CA ARG A 234 2.60 8.37 16.08
C ARG A 234 1.61 7.74 15.09
N THR A 235 1.92 7.77 13.80
CA THR A 235 1.07 7.16 12.76
C THR A 235 0.97 5.65 12.94
N LEU A 236 2.08 4.97 13.23
CA LEU A 236 2.09 3.53 13.49
C LEU A 236 1.33 3.17 14.77
N ALA A 237 1.48 3.98 15.83
CA ALA A 237 0.70 3.81 17.05
C ALA A 237 -0.80 4.03 16.81
N ALA A 238 -1.17 5.00 15.96
CA ALA A 238 -2.55 5.22 15.53
C ALA A 238 -3.14 4.00 14.82
N GLY A 239 -2.39 3.40 13.89
CA GLY A 239 -2.81 2.19 13.19
C GLY A 239 -2.92 0.98 14.11
N THR A 240 -2.00 0.83 15.06
CA THR A 240 -2.06 -0.23 16.07
C THR A 240 -3.31 -0.07 16.96
N LEU A 241 -3.60 1.15 17.44
CA LEU A 241 -4.82 1.43 18.23
C LEU A 241 -6.10 1.18 17.43
N TRP A 242 -6.09 1.48 16.15
CA TRP A 242 -7.21 1.14 15.26
C TRP A 242 -7.44 -0.37 15.18
N ASN A 243 -6.39 -1.17 14.96
CA ASN A 243 -6.48 -2.63 14.94
C ASN A 243 -6.98 -3.20 16.27
N MET A 244 -6.63 -2.51 17.39
CA MET A 244 -6.99 -2.91 18.75
C MET A 244 -8.32 -2.29 19.25
N LYS A 245 -9.10 -1.62 18.38
CA LYS A 245 -10.33 -0.89 18.76
C LYS A 245 -11.32 -1.73 19.59
N ALA A 246 -11.47 -3.01 19.25
CA ALA A 246 -12.34 -3.93 19.97
C ALA A 246 -11.87 -4.24 21.41
N SER A 247 -10.58 -4.07 21.72
CA SER A 247 -10.01 -4.26 23.06
C SER A 247 -10.10 -3.01 23.94
N LEU A 248 -10.51 -1.87 23.37
CA LEU A 248 -10.67 -0.61 24.12
C LEU A 248 -11.95 -0.64 24.95
N PRO A 249 -11.93 -0.12 26.19
CA PRO A 249 -13.15 0.11 26.97
C PRO A 249 -14.13 1.00 26.19
N ALA A 250 -15.41 0.63 26.15
CA ALA A 250 -16.44 1.36 25.38
C ALA A 250 -16.45 2.87 25.67
N ALA A 251 -16.24 3.27 26.92
CA ALA A 251 -16.19 4.69 27.32
C ALA A 251 -15.01 5.48 26.70
N ARG A 252 -13.98 4.81 26.18
CA ARG A 252 -12.79 5.43 25.57
C ARG A 252 -12.74 5.30 24.07
N GLN A 253 -13.54 4.42 23.46
CA GLN A 253 -13.46 4.14 22.02
C GLN A 253 -13.58 5.40 21.16
N ALA A 254 -14.63 6.21 21.37
CA ALA A 254 -14.85 7.42 20.62
C ALA A 254 -13.70 8.46 20.78
N GLN A 255 -13.20 8.63 22.02
CA GLN A 255 -12.09 9.55 22.29
C GLN A 255 -10.80 9.08 21.61
N THR A 256 -10.47 7.79 21.71
CA THR A 256 -9.27 7.22 21.07
C THR A 256 -9.39 7.27 19.57
N LEU A 257 -10.55 6.96 18.99
CA LEU A 257 -10.81 7.07 17.56
C LEU A 257 -10.56 8.50 17.07
N ASN A 258 -11.13 9.50 17.75
CA ASN A 258 -10.92 10.90 17.39
C ASN A 258 -9.43 11.30 17.46
N ALA A 259 -8.69 10.84 18.47
CA ALA A 259 -7.24 11.08 18.59
C ALA A 259 -6.43 10.40 17.48
N VAL A 260 -6.83 9.19 17.09
CA VAL A 260 -6.25 8.45 15.96
C VAL A 260 -6.45 9.26 14.67
N VAL A 261 -7.68 9.61 14.33
CA VAL A 261 -7.99 10.36 13.10
C VAL A 261 -7.32 11.73 13.09
N ALA A 262 -7.29 12.45 14.24
CA ALA A 262 -6.56 13.71 14.39
C ALA A 262 -5.05 13.56 14.11
N THR A 263 -4.47 12.42 14.48
CA THR A 263 -3.04 12.15 14.22
C THR A 263 -2.78 11.90 12.74
N LEU A 264 -3.62 11.10 12.08
CA LEU A 264 -3.54 10.87 10.63
C LEU A 264 -3.75 12.17 9.85
N SER A 265 -4.72 12.98 10.26
CA SER A 265 -5.01 14.29 9.69
C SER A 265 -3.79 15.21 9.74
N ARG A 266 -3.15 15.35 10.91
CA ARG A 266 -1.92 16.17 11.06
C ARG A 266 -0.76 15.67 10.20
N CYS A 267 -0.61 14.36 10.03
CA CYS A 267 0.40 13.79 9.15
C CYS A 267 0.13 14.17 7.68
N LEU A 268 -1.13 14.12 7.24
CA LEU A 268 -1.53 14.50 5.88
C LEU A 268 -1.44 16.01 5.63
N ASP A 269 -1.49 16.87 6.64
CA ASP A 269 -1.30 18.32 6.49
C ASP A 269 0.13 18.69 6.09
N LEU A 270 1.12 17.88 6.44
CA LEU A 270 2.52 18.16 6.11
C LEU A 270 2.76 18.14 4.60
N ASP A 271 3.31 19.23 4.07
CA ASP A 271 3.57 19.40 2.64
C ASP A 271 4.99 18.95 2.27
N THR A 272 5.08 17.81 1.62
CA THR A 272 6.36 17.28 1.12
C THR A 272 7.00 18.17 0.06
N GLY A 273 6.19 18.93 -0.67
CA GLY A 273 6.66 19.88 -1.70
C GLY A 273 7.51 21.01 -1.15
N THR A 274 7.25 21.43 0.09
CA THR A 274 8.04 22.45 0.80
C THR A 274 9.14 21.83 1.66
N LEU A 275 8.83 20.73 2.33
CA LEU A 275 9.74 20.10 3.30
C LEU A 275 11.00 19.52 2.63
N ILE A 276 10.88 18.85 1.48
CA ILE A 276 12.01 18.24 0.79
C ILE A 276 13.08 19.28 0.41
N PRO A 277 12.73 20.41 -0.24
CA PRO A 277 13.70 21.48 -0.50
C PRO A 277 14.30 22.11 0.77
N GLU A 278 13.54 22.22 1.86
CA GLU A 278 14.01 22.75 3.14
C GLU A 278 15.03 21.81 3.80
N LEU A 279 14.73 20.53 3.88
CA LEU A 279 15.63 19.51 4.40
C LEU A 279 16.93 19.44 3.60
N ARG A 280 16.85 19.54 2.28
CA ARG A 280 18.04 19.54 1.42
C ARG A 280 18.91 20.78 1.65
N ARG A 281 18.32 21.96 1.78
CA ARG A 281 19.06 23.19 2.11
C ARG A 281 19.74 23.11 3.48
N ALA A 282 19.06 22.53 4.47
CA ALA A 282 19.64 22.30 5.78
C ALA A 282 20.86 21.37 5.70
N GLU A 283 20.77 20.27 4.94
CA GLU A 283 21.88 19.34 4.69
C GLU A 283 23.08 20.04 4.03
N GLU A 284 22.84 20.89 3.01
CA GLU A 284 23.89 21.65 2.34
C GLU A 284 24.56 22.69 3.25
N ASN A 285 23.77 23.37 4.09
CA ASN A 285 24.30 24.32 5.05
C ASN A 285 25.19 23.63 6.08
N HIS A 286 24.77 22.49 6.63
CA HIS A 286 25.59 21.69 7.56
C HIS A 286 26.88 21.20 6.93
N ARG A 287 26.86 20.79 5.66
CA ARG A 287 28.08 20.38 4.93
C ARG A 287 29.04 21.54 4.75
N ASN A 288 28.53 22.72 4.42
CA ASN A 288 29.36 23.91 4.20
C ASN A 288 29.97 24.43 5.52
N THR A 289 29.26 24.34 6.66
CA THR A 289 29.79 24.70 7.97
C THR A 289 30.88 23.72 8.43
N ALA A 290 30.66 22.41 8.27
CA ALA A 290 31.68 21.41 8.62
C ALA A 290 32.94 21.55 7.76
N ALA A 291 32.82 21.83 6.45
CA ALA A 291 33.98 22.08 5.60
C ALA A 291 34.73 23.38 5.95
N GLY A 292 34.04 24.36 6.56
CA GLY A 292 34.65 25.58 7.09
C GLY A 292 35.44 25.34 8.40
N GLU A 293 34.89 24.54 9.31
CA GLU A 293 35.53 24.15 10.57
C GLU A 293 36.78 23.30 10.32
N ASP A 294 36.74 22.31 9.42
CA ASP A 294 37.90 21.52 9.02
C ASP A 294 39.01 22.39 8.36
N ALA A 295 38.63 23.42 7.62
CA ALA A 295 39.58 24.35 6.99
C ALA A 295 40.20 25.31 8.03
N GLU A 296 39.47 25.72 9.07
CA GLU A 296 40.00 26.50 10.19
C GLU A 296 40.92 25.65 11.08
N GLU A 297 40.57 24.39 11.35
CA GLU A 297 41.39 23.46 12.14
C GLU A 297 42.72 23.13 11.42
N LEU A 298 42.69 22.95 10.07
CA LEU A 298 43.90 22.82 9.26
C LEU A 298 44.73 24.10 9.23
N ALA A 299 44.11 25.26 9.19
CA ALA A 299 44.80 26.54 9.18
C ALA A 299 45.46 26.85 10.55
N VAL A 300 44.85 26.41 11.66
CA VAL A 300 45.43 26.51 13.00
C VAL A 300 46.58 25.51 13.19
N ALA A 301 46.46 24.30 12.61
CA ALA A 301 47.52 23.29 12.63
C ALA A 301 48.76 23.72 11.84
N GLU A 302 48.58 24.42 10.71
CA GLU A 302 49.70 24.96 9.91
C GLU A 302 50.40 26.16 10.58
N MET A 303 49.75 26.83 11.54
CA MET A 303 50.37 27.94 12.29
C MET A 303 51.20 27.49 13.52
N ASP A 304 50.98 26.26 14.03
CA ASP A 304 51.70 25.71 15.18
C ASP A 304 52.92 24.85 14.79
N GLU A 305 53.22 24.63 13.52
CA GLU A 305 54.36 23.82 13.06
C GLU A 305 55.66 24.64 12.77
N GLU A 306 55.74 25.94 13.05
CA GLU A 306 56.95 26.74 12.80
C GLU A 306 57.89 26.96 13.99
N GLU A 307 57.70 26.30 15.13
CA GLU A 307 58.74 26.31 16.18
C GLU A 307 58.78 24.95 16.89
N GLU A 308 59.71 24.07 16.56
CA GLU A 308 60.62 23.32 17.43
C GLU A 308 61.30 22.17 16.68
N GLU A 309 62.61 22.37 16.43
CA GLU A 309 63.56 21.31 16.09
C GLU A 309 64.00 20.55 17.37
N GLU A 310 64.25 19.22 17.15
CA GLU A 310 65.09 18.31 17.91
C GLU A 310 64.61 17.80 19.29
N GLU A 311 64.25 16.50 19.35
CA GLU A 311 64.98 15.43 20.03
C GLU A 311 64.23 14.08 19.99
N GLU A 312 64.95 13.00 19.58
CA GLU A 312 64.56 11.60 19.59
C GLU A 312 64.60 10.96 20.99
N PRO A 313 64.32 9.62 21.15
CA PRO A 313 62.99 9.06 21.52
C PRO A 313 62.99 8.41 22.90
N LYS A 314 61.88 8.34 23.58
CA LYS A 314 61.67 7.41 24.74
C LYS A 314 60.31 6.72 24.72
N ARG A 315 60.34 5.39 24.55
CA ARG A 315 59.29 4.44 24.86
C ARG A 315 58.65 4.69 26.22
N LYS A 316 57.33 4.76 26.32
CA LYS A 316 56.52 4.35 27.49
C LYS A 316 55.10 3.97 27.07
N LYS A 317 54.79 2.69 27.21
CA LYS A 317 53.85 2.00 28.12
C LYS A 317 52.41 2.52 28.20
N ASN A 318 51.52 1.63 27.68
CA ASN A 318 50.20 1.27 28.24
C ASN A 318 49.48 2.35 29.06
N GLY A 319 48.60 3.06 28.39
CA GLY A 319 47.43 3.70 28.99
C GLY A 319 46.18 2.93 28.55
N LYS A 320 45.42 2.39 29.49
CA LYS A 320 44.09 1.84 29.29
C LYS A 320 43.25 2.90 28.62
N ALA A 321 42.94 2.73 27.32
CA ALA A 321 41.93 3.51 26.67
C ALA A 321 40.59 3.22 27.36
N ALA A 322 40.03 4.19 28.04
CA ALA A 322 38.66 4.21 28.46
C ALA A 322 37.84 4.07 27.17
N ARG A 323 37.14 2.92 27.02
CA ARG A 323 36.14 2.77 25.98
C ARG A 323 35.03 3.77 26.24
N VAL A 324 35.12 4.93 25.59
CA VAL A 324 34.00 5.83 25.39
C VAL A 324 32.94 5.03 24.67
N HIS A 325 31.81 4.86 25.29
CA HIS A 325 30.61 4.32 24.66
C HIS A 325 30.15 5.33 23.60
N SER A 326 30.72 5.26 22.40
CA SER A 326 30.20 5.95 21.25
C SER A 326 28.92 5.25 20.82
N ASP A 327 27.83 5.95 20.89
CA ASP A 327 26.58 5.63 20.26
C ASP A 327 26.85 5.61 18.76
N PHE A 328 26.72 4.44 18.11
CA PHE A 328 26.99 4.28 16.67
C PHE A 328 26.02 5.08 15.77
N SER A 329 24.99 5.71 16.34
CA SER A 329 24.16 6.68 15.63
C SER A 329 24.97 7.92 15.22
N ASP A 330 26.02 8.29 15.97
CA ASP A 330 26.95 9.36 15.62
C ASP A 330 27.95 8.98 14.50
N LEU A 331 28.11 7.70 14.19
CA LEU A 331 29.00 7.21 13.12
C LEU A 331 28.31 7.08 11.74
N LEU A 332 26.99 7.25 11.67
CA LEU A 332 26.32 7.36 10.39
C LEU A 332 26.51 8.78 9.88
N PRO A 333 26.98 8.95 8.62
CA PRO A 333 27.21 10.29 8.09
C PRO A 333 26.00 11.19 8.34
N ARG A 334 26.19 12.33 8.98
CA ARG A 334 25.16 13.37 9.19
C ARG A 334 24.49 13.78 7.88
N ASP A 335 25.16 13.56 6.77
CA ASP A 335 24.71 13.75 5.40
C ASP A 335 23.45 12.95 5.02
N LYS A 336 22.95 12.04 5.87
CA LYS A 336 21.74 11.22 5.59
C LYS A 336 20.56 11.52 6.50
N GLU A 337 20.68 12.42 7.47
CA GLU A 337 19.59 12.73 8.40
C GLU A 337 18.38 13.36 7.68
N ALA A 338 18.62 14.34 6.82
CA ALA A 338 17.58 14.98 6.01
C ALA A 338 16.83 13.97 5.12
N LEU A 339 17.55 13.04 4.51
CA LEU A 339 16.95 11.97 3.70
C LEU A 339 16.12 10.99 4.55
N ARG A 340 16.55 10.71 5.79
CA ARG A 340 15.77 9.89 6.74
C ARG A 340 14.48 10.58 7.16
N GLU A 341 14.53 11.86 7.49
CA GLU A 341 13.35 12.66 7.84
C GLU A 341 12.34 12.70 6.68
N ALA A 342 12.81 12.95 5.44
CA ALA A 342 11.96 12.91 4.26
C ALA A 342 11.34 11.52 4.04
N THR A 343 12.14 10.47 4.24
CA THR A 343 11.68 9.08 4.13
C THR A 343 10.63 8.75 5.19
N ALA A 344 10.86 9.16 6.44
CA ALA A 344 9.93 8.94 7.54
C ALA A 344 8.58 9.62 7.28
N LEU A 345 8.58 10.87 6.79
CA LEU A 345 7.35 11.57 6.44
C LEU A 345 6.57 10.86 5.33
N LEU A 346 7.22 10.52 4.21
CA LEU A 346 6.54 9.87 3.10
C LEU A 346 5.99 8.49 3.50
N THR A 347 6.72 7.76 4.36
CA THR A 347 6.24 6.50 4.93
C THR A 347 5.04 6.73 5.86
N ALA A 348 5.08 7.75 6.72
CA ALA A 348 3.98 8.09 7.59
C ALA A 348 2.70 8.47 6.80
N GLN A 349 2.85 9.26 5.75
CA GLN A 349 1.71 9.64 4.89
C GLN A 349 1.12 8.44 4.15
N GLN A 350 1.97 7.57 3.61
CA GLN A 350 1.52 6.33 3.00
C GLN A 350 0.74 5.46 4.00
N THR A 351 1.31 5.21 5.19
CA THR A 351 0.66 4.42 6.24
C THR A 351 -0.65 5.09 6.73
N SER A 352 -0.68 6.42 6.84
CA SER A 352 -1.92 7.15 7.20
C SER A 352 -3.04 6.88 6.19
N LEU A 353 -2.74 6.92 4.89
CA LEU A 353 -3.71 6.63 3.84
C LEU A 353 -4.19 5.18 3.88
N GLU A 354 -3.29 4.23 4.14
CA GLU A 354 -3.61 2.81 4.29
C GLU A 354 -4.54 2.56 5.49
N ILE A 355 -4.28 3.20 6.63
CA ILE A 355 -5.14 3.10 7.82
C ILE A 355 -6.54 3.66 7.53
N ILE A 356 -6.65 4.80 6.82
CA ILE A 356 -7.94 5.38 6.44
C ILE A 356 -8.71 4.44 5.49
N VAL A 357 -8.05 3.79 4.54
CA VAL A 357 -8.67 2.76 3.69
C VAL A 357 -9.24 1.63 4.56
N ASN A 358 -8.46 1.14 5.53
CA ASN A 358 -8.92 0.08 6.43
C ASN A 358 -10.10 0.54 7.32
N MET A 359 -10.13 1.83 7.71
CA MET A 359 -11.28 2.41 8.41
C MET A 359 -12.54 2.39 7.54
N CYS A 360 -12.42 2.69 6.25
CA CYS A 360 -13.54 2.65 5.31
C CYS A 360 -14.04 1.24 4.99
N CYS A 361 -13.23 0.19 5.23
CA CYS A 361 -13.55 -1.19 4.86
C CYS A 361 -13.85 -2.10 6.08
N SER A 362 -13.80 -1.57 7.32
CA SER A 362 -13.77 -2.39 8.53
C SER A 362 -15.12 -2.93 9.00
N ASP A 363 -16.23 -2.38 8.50
CA ASP A 363 -17.58 -2.69 8.99
C ASP A 363 -18.38 -3.53 7.97
N ASP A 364 -17.69 -4.23 7.06
CA ASP A 364 -18.34 -5.20 6.18
C ASP A 364 -18.84 -6.38 7.05
N PRO A 365 -20.15 -6.70 7.04
CA PRO A 365 -20.64 -7.85 7.78
C PRO A 365 -19.93 -9.12 7.32
N SER A 366 -19.43 -9.91 8.25
CA SER A 366 -18.77 -11.18 7.94
C SER A 366 -19.75 -12.10 7.21
N ASP A 367 -19.25 -12.84 6.21
CA ASP A 367 -20.05 -13.81 5.44
C ASP A 367 -20.78 -14.82 6.37
N ASP A 368 -20.32 -14.99 7.62
CA ASP A 368 -20.90 -15.91 8.61
C ASP A 368 -22.28 -15.49 9.13
N GLU A 369 -22.65 -14.20 9.04
CA GLU A 369 -23.99 -13.73 9.44
C GLU A 369 -25.08 -14.02 8.41
N TRP A 370 -24.72 -14.43 7.19
CA TRP A 370 -25.68 -14.71 6.11
C TRP A 370 -26.05 -16.19 5.97
N GLU A 371 -25.38 -17.12 6.68
CA GLU A 371 -25.66 -18.55 6.60
C GLU A 371 -26.85 -19.01 7.48
N GLU A 372 -27.31 -18.23 8.45
CA GLU A 372 -28.40 -18.64 9.37
C GLU A 372 -29.82 -18.34 8.86
N GLU A 373 -30.01 -17.53 7.81
CA GLU A 373 -31.37 -17.20 7.31
C GLU A 373 -31.82 -17.97 6.04
N SER A 374 -31.08 -18.95 5.56
CA SER A 374 -31.47 -19.74 4.40
C SER A 374 -32.08 -21.10 4.73
N SER A 375 -33.02 -21.16 5.66
CA SER A 375 -33.87 -22.33 5.80
C SER A 375 -35.36 -21.99 5.73
N SER A 376 -35.99 -22.49 4.66
CA SER A 376 -37.43 -22.60 4.41
C SER A 376 -38.19 -21.33 4.00
N ASP A 377 -38.50 -21.15 2.75
CA ASP A 377 -39.83 -21.46 2.22
C ASP A 377 -39.87 -21.26 0.70
N GLU A 378 -40.07 -22.34 -0.04
CA GLU A 378 -40.60 -22.31 -1.38
C GLU A 378 -42.05 -21.84 -1.30
N SER A 379 -42.31 -20.56 -1.61
CA SER A 379 -43.65 -20.13 -1.98
C SER A 379 -43.60 -19.34 -3.28
N ASP A 380 -44.22 -19.98 -4.27
CA ASP A 380 -44.65 -19.54 -5.56
C ASP A 380 -45.28 -18.14 -5.49
N VAL A 381 -44.62 -17.11 -6.03
CA VAL A 381 -45.21 -15.79 -6.22
C VAL A 381 -45.02 -15.37 -7.67
N GLY A 382 -46.15 -15.17 -8.33
CA GLY A 382 -46.34 -14.86 -9.72
C GLY A 382 -45.67 -13.57 -10.24
N PRO A 383 -45.73 -13.35 -11.56
CA PRO A 383 -44.92 -12.37 -12.24
C PRO A 383 -45.63 -11.00 -12.31
N ASP A 384 -45.60 -10.21 -11.26
CA ASP A 384 -45.92 -8.78 -11.34
C ASP A 384 -45.43 -8.06 -10.07
N GLY A 385 -44.22 -7.56 -10.16
CA GLY A 385 -43.64 -6.68 -9.13
C GLY A 385 -42.43 -5.98 -9.73
N LEU A 386 -42.68 -4.81 -10.30
CA LEU A 386 -41.64 -3.83 -10.65
C LEU A 386 -40.79 -3.54 -9.44
N CYS A 387 -39.58 -4.07 -9.42
CA CYS A 387 -38.55 -3.70 -8.42
C CYS A 387 -37.99 -2.31 -8.74
N ASP A 388 -38.74 -1.29 -8.40
CA ASP A 388 -38.33 0.12 -8.44
C ASP A 388 -37.51 0.52 -7.18
N GLY A 389 -36.89 -0.43 -6.50
CA GLY A 389 -36.26 -0.22 -5.20
C GLY A 389 -34.84 -0.70 -5.02
N VAL A 390 -34.18 -1.28 -6.03
CA VAL A 390 -32.87 -1.95 -5.83
C VAL A 390 -31.67 -0.99 -5.94
N SER A 391 -31.84 0.20 -6.50
CA SER A 391 -30.77 1.21 -6.56
C SER A 391 -30.50 1.94 -5.24
N ASN A 392 -31.38 1.83 -4.23
CA ASN A 392 -31.20 2.44 -2.93
C ASN A 392 -30.65 1.49 -1.84
N LEU A 393 -30.41 0.21 -2.16
CA LEU A 393 -29.85 -0.77 -1.21
C LEU A 393 -28.32 -0.85 -1.22
N MET A 394 -27.65 -0.09 -2.08
CA MET A 394 -26.24 0.25 -1.92
C MET A 394 -26.12 1.47 -1.01
N SER A 395 -26.70 1.38 0.16
CA SER A 395 -26.52 2.36 1.22
C SER A 395 -25.04 2.39 1.63
N PRO A 396 -24.50 3.59 1.95
CA PRO A 396 -23.14 3.74 2.51
C PRO A 396 -23.06 3.17 3.94
N LEU A 397 -23.53 1.97 4.17
CA LEU A 397 -23.75 1.38 5.49
C LEU A 397 -22.56 0.63 6.07
N CYS A 398 -21.39 0.68 5.41
CA CYS A 398 -20.20 0.02 5.91
C CYS A 398 -19.33 0.91 6.82
N LEU A 399 -19.70 2.16 7.05
CA LEU A 399 -18.95 3.08 7.90
C LEU A 399 -19.74 3.42 9.14
N SER A 400 -19.18 3.13 10.35
CA SER A 400 -19.85 3.49 11.59
C SER A 400 -20.00 5.01 11.73
N ALA A 401 -21.06 5.46 12.41
CA ALA A 401 -21.31 6.90 12.56
C ALA A 401 -20.13 7.62 13.22
N GLU A 402 -19.47 6.99 14.17
CA GLU A 402 -18.32 7.55 14.88
C GLU A 402 -17.12 7.74 13.96
N VAL A 403 -16.84 6.76 13.07
CA VAL A 403 -15.75 6.87 12.08
C VAL A 403 -16.07 7.94 11.06
N HIS A 404 -17.30 7.95 10.52
CA HIS A 404 -17.77 8.97 9.58
C HIS A 404 -17.62 10.38 10.16
N GLU A 405 -18.13 10.63 11.37
CA GLU A 405 -18.02 11.90 12.05
C GLU A 405 -16.56 12.33 12.29
N ALA A 406 -15.70 11.40 12.73
CA ALA A 406 -14.28 11.68 12.94
C ALA A 406 -13.56 12.06 11.64
N LEU A 407 -13.83 11.37 10.53
CA LEU A 407 -13.23 11.68 9.22
C LEU A 407 -13.63 13.08 8.73
N ILE A 408 -14.90 13.47 8.92
CA ILE A 408 -15.39 14.80 8.54
C ILE A 408 -14.83 15.90 9.45
N ASN A 409 -14.87 15.70 10.77
CA ASN A 409 -14.39 16.69 11.75
C ASN A 409 -12.91 17.05 11.57
N HIS A 410 -12.14 16.13 11.00
CA HIS A 410 -10.70 16.34 10.71
C HIS A 410 -10.40 16.61 9.23
N SER A 411 -11.42 16.88 8.39
CA SER A 411 -11.31 17.19 6.95
C SER A 411 -10.46 16.17 6.18
N ILE A 412 -10.59 14.88 6.51
CA ILE A 412 -9.82 13.81 5.87
C ILE A 412 -10.08 13.75 4.36
N PRO A 413 -11.33 13.83 3.84
CA PRO A 413 -11.58 13.75 2.40
C PRO A 413 -10.83 14.81 1.59
N GLU A 414 -10.83 16.07 2.07
CA GLU A 414 -10.13 17.17 1.39
C GLU A 414 -8.62 16.98 1.42
N LYS A 415 -8.06 16.51 2.55
CA LYS A 415 -6.63 16.26 2.69
C LYS A 415 -6.17 15.09 1.82
N VAL A 416 -6.99 14.05 1.70
CA VAL A 416 -6.72 12.92 0.79
C VAL A 416 -6.76 13.40 -0.66
N LEU A 417 -7.77 14.18 -1.05
CA LEU A 417 -7.86 14.77 -2.39
C LEU A 417 -6.61 15.61 -2.71
N LYS A 418 -6.15 16.43 -1.78
CA LYS A 418 -4.92 17.22 -1.94
C LYS A 418 -3.67 16.36 -2.15
N LYS A 419 -3.59 15.17 -1.52
CA LYS A 419 -2.46 14.24 -1.71
C LYS A 419 -2.49 13.51 -3.06
N THR A 420 -3.57 13.59 -3.83
CA THR A 420 -3.62 13.08 -5.21
C THR A 420 -2.98 14.04 -6.22
N GLU A 421 -2.66 15.28 -5.83
CA GLU A 421 -2.01 16.27 -6.70
C GLU A 421 -0.61 15.81 -7.12
N ILE A 422 -0.18 16.27 -8.29
CA ILE A 422 1.18 16.02 -8.79
C ILE A 422 2.19 16.67 -7.83
N PRO A 423 3.27 15.97 -7.45
CA PRO A 423 4.31 16.54 -6.60
C PRO A 423 4.86 17.85 -7.16
N ARG A 424 5.09 18.83 -6.28
CA ARG A 424 5.59 20.15 -6.68
C ARG A 424 6.91 20.05 -7.42
N LYS A 425 7.07 20.90 -8.43
CA LYS A 425 8.25 20.92 -9.30
C LYS A 425 9.55 21.12 -8.51
N GLU A 426 9.53 21.99 -7.49
CA GLU A 426 10.69 22.30 -6.65
C GLU A 426 11.22 21.04 -5.92
N ALA A 427 10.34 20.23 -5.38
CA ALA A 427 10.73 18.96 -4.74
C ALA A 427 11.24 17.95 -5.77
N MET A 428 10.61 17.88 -6.93
CA MET A 428 11.03 17.00 -8.02
C MET A 428 12.42 17.40 -8.56
N ASP A 429 12.68 18.70 -8.74
CA ASP A 429 13.96 19.21 -9.20
C ASP A 429 15.09 18.86 -8.22
N VAL A 430 14.88 19.01 -6.90
CA VAL A 430 15.83 18.57 -5.85
C VAL A 430 16.14 17.09 -5.98
N CYS A 431 15.12 16.26 -6.17
CA CYS A 431 15.28 14.81 -6.28
C CYS A 431 15.99 14.40 -7.60
N HIS A 432 15.78 15.09 -8.69
CA HIS A 432 16.46 14.83 -9.98
C HIS A 432 17.93 15.24 -9.95
N GLN A 433 18.25 16.37 -9.33
CA GLN A 433 19.62 16.90 -9.27
C GLN A 433 20.54 16.08 -8.36
N ASN A 434 19.98 15.36 -7.37
CA ASN A 434 20.75 14.64 -6.37
C ASN A 434 20.53 13.12 -6.46
N PRO A 435 21.55 12.31 -6.81
CA PRO A 435 21.40 10.86 -6.97
C PRO A 435 20.87 10.14 -5.72
N SER A 436 21.29 10.56 -4.52
CA SER A 436 20.83 9.97 -3.25
C SER A 436 19.34 10.25 -2.95
N TRP A 437 18.77 11.32 -3.54
CA TRP A 437 17.37 11.72 -3.33
C TRP A 437 16.41 11.17 -4.41
N ARG A 438 16.93 10.55 -5.48
CA ARG A 438 16.09 10.00 -6.57
C ARG A 438 15.04 8.99 -6.10
N CYS A 439 15.35 8.23 -5.04
CA CYS A 439 14.41 7.29 -4.45
C CYS A 439 13.14 7.96 -3.89
N MET A 440 13.21 9.26 -3.55
CA MET A 440 12.06 10.02 -3.05
C MET A 440 10.98 10.23 -4.11
N ILE A 441 11.34 10.30 -5.38
CA ILE A 441 10.38 10.43 -6.50
C ILE A 441 9.40 9.26 -6.47
N LYS A 442 9.91 8.03 -6.42
CA LYS A 442 9.07 6.82 -6.34
C LYS A 442 8.23 6.78 -5.07
N LYS A 443 8.75 7.30 -3.94
CA LYS A 443 7.98 7.38 -2.68
C LYS A 443 6.85 8.41 -2.76
N MET A 444 7.08 9.58 -3.34
CA MET A 444 6.03 10.59 -3.57
C MET A 444 4.94 10.07 -4.51
N GLN A 445 5.31 9.44 -5.61
CA GLN A 445 4.37 8.80 -6.53
C GLN A 445 3.53 7.72 -5.83
N ARG A 446 4.13 6.97 -4.91
CA ARG A 446 3.41 5.97 -4.13
C ARG A 446 2.42 6.60 -3.16
N VAL A 447 2.78 7.68 -2.47
CA VAL A 447 1.82 8.43 -1.64
C VAL A 447 0.64 8.90 -2.49
N GLN A 448 0.90 9.40 -3.70
CA GLN A 448 -0.12 9.83 -4.64
C GLN A 448 -1.04 8.66 -5.06
N SER A 449 -0.49 7.51 -5.43
CA SER A 449 -1.28 6.31 -5.77
C SER A 449 -2.11 5.82 -4.58
N ARG A 450 -1.56 5.85 -3.36
CA ARG A 450 -2.30 5.48 -2.14
C ARG A 450 -3.41 6.48 -1.81
N ALA A 451 -3.18 7.77 -2.07
CA ALA A 451 -4.22 8.79 -1.91
C ALA A 451 -5.40 8.55 -2.87
N LEU A 452 -5.14 8.13 -4.11
CA LEU A 452 -6.19 7.75 -5.06
C LEU A 452 -6.97 6.51 -4.61
N THR A 453 -6.28 5.48 -4.12
CA THR A 453 -6.94 4.29 -3.54
C THR A 453 -7.80 4.67 -2.32
N CYS A 454 -7.27 5.54 -1.46
CA CYS A 454 -7.99 6.04 -0.29
C CYS A 454 -9.22 6.89 -0.71
N LEU A 455 -9.08 7.74 -1.70
CA LEU A 455 -10.18 8.53 -2.27
C LEU A 455 -11.28 7.62 -2.85
N HIS A 456 -10.89 6.54 -3.56
CA HIS A 456 -11.84 5.52 -4.03
C HIS A 456 -12.66 4.93 -2.87
N SER A 457 -12.01 4.53 -1.77
CA SER A 457 -12.69 3.97 -0.60
C SER A 457 -13.62 4.99 0.07
N ILE A 458 -13.18 6.24 0.25
CA ILE A 458 -13.99 7.34 0.79
C ILE A 458 -15.24 7.57 -0.09
N LEU A 459 -15.08 7.69 -1.40
CA LEU A 459 -16.18 7.89 -2.35
C LEU A 459 -17.17 6.72 -2.39
N SER A 460 -16.73 5.52 -2.01
CA SER A 460 -17.58 4.32 -1.99
C SER A 460 -18.38 4.18 -0.69
N THR A 461 -18.00 4.88 0.38
CA THR A 461 -18.56 4.68 1.73
C THR A 461 -19.21 5.93 2.33
N MET A 462 -18.89 7.13 1.83
CA MET A 462 -19.42 8.39 2.34
C MET A 462 -20.45 9.00 1.37
N ASP A 463 -21.33 9.83 1.87
CA ASP A 463 -22.34 10.50 1.05
C ASP A 463 -21.80 11.81 0.41
N ALA A 464 -22.49 12.27 -0.64
CA ALA A 464 -22.07 13.43 -1.42
C ALA A 464 -22.05 14.76 -0.63
N GLU A 465 -22.96 14.93 0.32
CA GLU A 465 -23.05 16.16 1.13
C GLU A 465 -21.86 16.26 2.08
N SER A 466 -21.49 15.15 2.70
CA SER A 466 -20.29 15.03 3.55
C SER A 466 -18.99 15.33 2.80
N LEU A 467 -19.00 15.19 1.47
CA LEU A 467 -17.84 15.45 0.59
C LEU A 467 -17.85 16.87 -0.03
N GLY A 468 -18.70 17.77 0.47
CA GLY A 468 -18.78 19.15 0.02
C GLY A 468 -19.76 19.40 -1.14
N GLY A 469 -20.64 18.42 -1.41
CA GLY A 469 -21.74 18.53 -2.36
C GLY A 469 -21.31 18.58 -3.83
N ALA A 470 -22.25 18.98 -4.70
CA ALA A 470 -22.09 18.91 -6.14
C ALA A 470 -20.86 19.65 -6.70
N ALA A 471 -20.58 20.85 -6.19
CA ALA A 471 -19.47 21.67 -6.70
C ALA A 471 -18.10 21.04 -6.38
N ALA A 472 -17.93 20.49 -5.17
CA ALA A 472 -16.69 19.81 -4.78
C ALA A 472 -16.48 18.54 -5.61
N LEU A 473 -17.54 17.74 -5.84
CA LEU A 473 -17.48 16.53 -6.66
C LEU A 473 -17.13 16.83 -8.12
N GLN A 474 -17.70 17.90 -8.71
CA GLN A 474 -17.35 18.32 -10.07
C GLN A 474 -15.89 18.80 -10.17
N GLY A 475 -15.40 19.56 -9.17
CA GLY A 475 -14.00 19.95 -9.08
C GLY A 475 -13.05 18.75 -8.99
N ALA A 476 -13.40 17.76 -8.16
CA ALA A 476 -12.65 16.52 -8.05
C ALA A 476 -12.65 15.71 -9.36
N ALA A 477 -13.78 15.68 -10.09
CA ALA A 477 -13.86 14.99 -11.38
C ALA A 477 -12.98 15.66 -12.45
N GLN A 478 -12.94 16.98 -12.47
CA GLN A 478 -12.06 17.72 -13.36
C GLN A 478 -10.58 17.45 -13.03
N HIS A 479 -10.22 17.45 -11.73
CA HIS A 479 -8.88 17.12 -11.28
C HIS A 479 -8.48 15.69 -11.68
N LEU A 480 -9.29 14.68 -11.35
CA LEU A 480 -9.00 13.28 -11.70
C LEU A 480 -8.92 13.08 -13.21
N SER A 481 -9.73 13.77 -14.01
CA SER A 481 -9.63 13.65 -15.47
C SER A 481 -8.27 14.13 -16.00
N THR A 482 -7.68 15.18 -15.43
CA THR A 482 -6.32 15.61 -15.82
C THR A 482 -5.26 14.56 -15.47
N LEU A 483 -5.44 13.84 -14.35
CA LEU A 483 -4.52 12.77 -13.94
C LEU A 483 -4.63 11.54 -14.83
N VAL A 484 -5.85 11.12 -15.20
CA VAL A 484 -6.09 9.96 -16.10
C VAL A 484 -5.36 10.14 -17.43
N PHE A 485 -5.50 11.31 -18.05
CA PHE A 485 -4.92 11.56 -19.38
C PHE A 485 -3.43 11.95 -19.34
N GLY A 486 -2.88 12.21 -18.15
CA GLY A 486 -1.45 12.45 -17.93
C GLY A 486 -0.67 11.22 -17.44
N ALA A 487 -1.34 10.11 -17.13
CA ALA A 487 -0.73 8.94 -16.53
C ALA A 487 0.13 8.16 -17.52
N ALA A 488 1.41 7.98 -17.20
CA ALA A 488 2.34 7.14 -17.96
C ALA A 488 2.56 5.76 -17.30
N ASP A 489 2.36 5.65 -15.99
CA ASP A 489 2.52 4.43 -15.20
C ASP A 489 1.22 3.65 -15.07
N LYS A 490 1.28 2.31 -15.23
CA LYS A 490 0.10 1.43 -15.25
C LYS A 490 -0.55 1.30 -13.86
N GLU A 491 0.24 1.22 -12.79
CA GLU A 491 -0.26 1.10 -11.41
C GLU A 491 -0.96 2.41 -11.00
N PHE A 492 -0.38 3.54 -11.37
CA PHE A 492 -0.99 4.85 -11.14
C PHE A 492 -2.29 5.02 -11.94
N LEU A 493 -2.30 4.59 -13.22
CA LEU A 493 -3.50 4.64 -14.06
C LEU A 493 -4.64 3.79 -13.47
N GLU A 494 -4.34 2.62 -12.92
CA GLU A 494 -5.33 1.78 -12.25
C GLU A 494 -5.95 2.48 -11.05
N ALA A 495 -5.14 3.10 -10.19
CA ALA A 495 -5.62 3.81 -9.01
C ALA A 495 -6.50 5.03 -9.38
N VAL A 496 -6.08 5.83 -10.35
CA VAL A 496 -6.84 7.04 -10.73
C VAL A 496 -8.14 6.71 -11.44
N ILE A 497 -8.17 5.69 -12.29
CA ILE A 497 -9.40 5.31 -13.00
C ILE A 497 -10.42 4.65 -12.06
N SER A 498 -9.97 3.94 -11.03
CA SER A 498 -10.83 3.40 -9.97
C SER A 498 -11.48 4.53 -9.15
N ALA A 499 -10.70 5.53 -8.73
CA ALA A 499 -11.23 6.71 -8.03
C ALA A 499 -12.22 7.50 -8.92
N MET A 500 -11.91 7.65 -10.20
CA MET A 500 -12.79 8.31 -11.17
C MET A 500 -14.12 7.55 -11.35
N ARG A 501 -14.10 6.23 -11.43
CA ARG A 501 -15.32 5.40 -11.49
C ARG A 501 -16.22 5.67 -10.29
N SER A 502 -15.71 5.60 -9.06
CA SER A 502 -16.50 5.83 -7.85
C SER A 502 -17.05 7.23 -7.78
N LEU A 503 -16.26 8.23 -8.16
CA LEU A 503 -16.70 9.61 -8.21
C LEU A 503 -17.85 9.83 -9.20
N LEU A 504 -17.72 9.32 -10.43
CA LEU A 504 -18.77 9.43 -11.45
C LEU A 504 -20.03 8.66 -11.07
N GLN A 505 -19.88 7.51 -10.39
CA GLN A 505 -21.03 6.78 -9.86
C GLN A 505 -21.79 7.59 -8.81
N MET A 506 -21.08 8.28 -7.92
CA MET A 506 -21.68 9.20 -6.95
C MET A 506 -22.37 10.39 -7.65
N ILE A 507 -21.72 11.03 -8.60
CA ILE A 507 -22.26 12.13 -9.40
C ILE A 507 -23.58 11.70 -10.09
N ALA A 508 -23.56 10.54 -10.73
CA ALA A 508 -24.74 9.98 -11.41
C ALA A 508 -25.89 9.66 -10.43
N SER A 509 -25.58 9.08 -9.26
CA SER A 509 -26.58 8.74 -8.24
C SER A 509 -27.32 9.97 -7.67
N LYS A 510 -26.68 11.13 -7.69
CA LYS A 510 -27.25 12.40 -7.22
C LYS A 510 -27.82 13.25 -8.35
N ASN A 511 -27.94 12.72 -9.57
CA ASN A 511 -28.41 13.44 -10.77
C ASN A 511 -27.64 14.75 -11.02
N ILE A 512 -26.37 14.80 -10.66
CA ILE A 512 -25.47 15.90 -11.01
C ILE A 512 -25.06 15.71 -12.47
N SER A 513 -25.07 16.77 -13.26
CA SER A 513 -24.71 16.71 -14.68
C SER A 513 -23.28 16.20 -14.86
N GLN A 514 -23.09 15.32 -15.84
CA GLN A 514 -21.80 14.76 -16.17
C GLN A 514 -20.85 15.85 -16.69
N CYS A 515 -19.53 15.69 -16.41
CA CYS A 515 -18.51 16.70 -16.68
C CYS A 515 -17.50 16.28 -17.76
N MET A 516 -17.65 15.09 -18.37
CA MET A 516 -16.69 14.57 -19.35
C MET A 516 -16.98 15.08 -20.75
N THR A 517 -15.94 15.52 -21.46
CA THR A 517 -16.03 15.92 -22.85
C THR A 517 -16.08 14.73 -23.81
N PRO A 518 -16.63 14.89 -25.04
CA PRO A 518 -16.59 13.81 -26.05
C PRO A 518 -15.19 13.27 -26.33
N GLN A 519 -14.16 14.12 -26.33
CA GLN A 519 -12.77 13.70 -26.50
C GLN A 519 -12.28 12.80 -25.37
N GLN A 520 -12.63 13.13 -24.12
CA GLN A 520 -12.29 12.31 -22.96
C GLN A 520 -12.99 10.95 -23.02
N LEU A 521 -14.24 10.91 -23.45
CA LEU A 521 -14.99 9.66 -23.65
C LEU A 521 -14.38 8.80 -24.78
N MET A 522 -13.89 9.42 -25.86
CA MET A 522 -13.16 8.71 -26.90
C MET A 522 -11.86 8.09 -26.37
N SER A 523 -11.08 8.85 -25.61
CA SER A 523 -9.82 8.35 -25.00
C SER A 523 -10.09 7.20 -24.03
N LEU A 524 -11.17 7.26 -23.24
CA LEU A 524 -11.60 6.15 -22.40
C LEU A 524 -12.03 4.93 -23.20
N SER A 525 -12.74 5.13 -24.32
CA SER A 525 -13.12 4.04 -25.23
C SER A 525 -11.90 3.34 -25.81
N GLU A 526 -10.83 4.09 -26.14
CA GLU A 526 -9.56 3.51 -26.57
C GLU A 526 -8.86 2.75 -25.43
N ALA A 527 -8.82 3.30 -24.23
CA ALA A 527 -8.26 2.62 -23.05
C ALA A 527 -9.00 1.32 -22.74
N ALA A 528 -10.34 1.33 -22.79
CA ALA A 528 -11.19 0.15 -22.59
C ALA A 528 -10.90 -0.97 -23.61
N THR A 529 -10.47 -0.63 -24.82
CA THR A 529 -10.24 -1.61 -25.90
C THR A 529 -8.79 -2.06 -26.03
N ARG A 530 -7.81 -1.26 -25.58
CA ARG A 530 -6.38 -1.45 -25.89
C ARG A 530 -5.47 -1.61 -24.69
N CYS A 531 -5.91 -1.24 -23.49
CA CYS A 531 -5.03 -1.32 -22.30
C CYS A 531 -4.76 -2.79 -21.93
N ASP A 532 -3.51 -3.12 -21.66
CA ASP A 532 -3.10 -4.49 -21.25
C ASP A 532 -3.61 -4.86 -19.86
N VAL A 533 -3.88 -3.88 -18.98
CA VAL A 533 -4.33 -4.10 -17.60
C VAL A 533 -5.82 -4.33 -17.57
N VAL A 534 -6.25 -5.49 -17.09
CA VAL A 534 -7.66 -5.91 -17.05
C VAL A 534 -8.52 -4.97 -16.21
N SER A 535 -8.06 -4.58 -15.01
CA SER A 535 -8.79 -3.69 -14.10
C SER A 535 -9.00 -2.28 -14.70
N VAL A 536 -8.03 -1.77 -15.46
CA VAL A 536 -8.17 -0.50 -16.19
C VAL A 536 -9.27 -0.62 -17.24
N ARG A 537 -9.32 -1.73 -18.02
CA ARG A 537 -10.37 -1.94 -19.01
C ARG A 537 -11.76 -2.05 -18.37
N VAL A 538 -11.88 -2.80 -17.27
CA VAL A 538 -13.13 -2.92 -16.49
C VAL A 538 -13.62 -1.54 -16.04
N ASN A 539 -12.75 -0.74 -15.40
CA ASN A 539 -13.12 0.57 -14.89
C ASN A 539 -13.44 1.57 -16.02
N ALA A 540 -12.70 1.54 -17.14
CA ALA A 540 -12.99 2.38 -18.30
C ALA A 540 -14.36 2.06 -18.91
N VAL A 541 -14.69 0.78 -19.03
CA VAL A 541 -16.02 0.29 -19.50
C VAL A 541 -17.12 0.75 -18.56
N ALA A 542 -16.92 0.59 -17.24
CA ALA A 542 -17.88 1.04 -16.24
C ALA A 542 -18.13 2.57 -16.31
N ILE A 543 -17.08 3.36 -16.47
CA ILE A 543 -17.18 4.83 -16.64
C ILE A 543 -18.00 5.17 -17.88
N LEU A 544 -17.77 4.47 -19.02
CA LEU A 544 -18.56 4.65 -20.23
C LEU A 544 -20.04 4.30 -20.00
N GLY A 545 -20.32 3.23 -19.26
CA GLY A 545 -21.68 2.83 -18.87
C GLY A 545 -22.38 3.89 -18.01
N ILE A 546 -21.72 4.35 -16.93
CA ILE A 546 -22.24 5.38 -16.03
C ILE A 546 -22.53 6.68 -16.78
N THR A 547 -21.57 7.15 -17.58
CA THR A 547 -21.71 8.40 -18.34
C THR A 547 -22.77 8.25 -19.43
N GLY A 548 -22.81 7.12 -20.14
CA GLY A 548 -23.81 6.84 -21.16
C GLY A 548 -25.24 6.79 -20.60
N SER A 549 -25.42 6.15 -19.44
CA SER A 549 -26.72 6.11 -18.73
C SER A 549 -27.20 7.52 -18.29
N THR A 550 -26.28 8.41 -17.95
CA THR A 550 -26.61 9.81 -17.65
C THR A 550 -27.01 10.56 -18.94
N LEU A 551 -26.21 10.42 -20.00
CA LEU A 551 -26.47 11.07 -21.30
C LEU A 551 -27.75 10.57 -21.97
N ALA A 552 -28.18 9.33 -21.72
CA ALA A 552 -29.44 8.78 -22.25
C ALA A 552 -30.68 9.58 -21.83
N LYS A 553 -30.59 10.30 -20.70
CA LYS A 553 -31.65 11.17 -20.16
C LYS A 553 -31.58 12.61 -20.68
N GLU A 554 -30.52 12.97 -21.40
CA GLU A 554 -30.28 14.31 -21.94
C GLU A 554 -30.64 14.35 -23.44
N LYS A 555 -31.12 15.49 -23.95
CA LYS A 555 -31.49 15.65 -25.36
C LYS A 555 -30.26 15.96 -26.23
N GLY A 556 -30.26 15.45 -27.46
CA GLY A 556 -29.21 15.73 -28.43
C GLY A 556 -27.92 14.91 -28.22
N THR A 557 -28.01 13.80 -27.51
CA THR A 557 -26.86 12.97 -27.13
C THR A 557 -26.72 11.68 -27.97
N ALA A 558 -27.65 11.45 -28.91
CA ALA A 558 -27.71 10.20 -29.69
C ALA A 558 -26.39 9.83 -30.38
N GLU A 559 -25.65 10.79 -30.95
CA GLU A 559 -24.35 10.53 -31.59
C GLU A 559 -23.29 10.05 -30.58
N THR A 560 -23.24 10.68 -29.41
CA THR A 560 -22.32 10.27 -28.34
C THR A 560 -22.69 8.89 -27.80
N LEU A 561 -23.99 8.61 -27.64
CA LEU A 561 -24.49 7.29 -27.23
C LEU A 561 -24.19 6.20 -28.27
N GLN A 562 -24.23 6.50 -29.57
CA GLN A 562 -23.79 5.58 -30.62
C GLN A 562 -22.30 5.26 -30.51
N MET A 563 -21.46 6.27 -30.26
CA MET A 563 -20.04 6.09 -30.05
C MET A 563 -19.76 5.17 -28.85
N ILE A 564 -20.38 5.47 -27.68
CA ILE A 564 -20.26 4.65 -26.46
C ILE A 564 -20.76 3.23 -26.71
N GLY A 565 -21.94 3.07 -27.31
CA GLY A 565 -22.54 1.77 -27.60
C GLY A 565 -21.67 0.90 -28.52
N ASN A 566 -21.09 1.48 -29.56
CA ASN A 566 -20.16 0.78 -30.46
C ASN A 566 -18.89 0.32 -29.71
N ALA A 567 -18.31 1.19 -28.85
CA ALA A 567 -17.15 0.84 -28.04
C ALA A 567 -17.48 -0.32 -27.08
N LEU A 568 -18.59 -0.23 -26.35
CA LEU A 568 -19.05 -1.28 -25.43
C LEU A 568 -19.33 -2.61 -26.15
N LEU A 569 -19.99 -2.57 -27.32
CA LEU A 569 -20.23 -3.77 -28.17
C LEU A 569 -18.91 -4.38 -28.64
N GLN A 570 -17.95 -3.58 -29.03
CA GLN A 570 -16.63 -4.05 -29.42
C GLN A 570 -15.94 -4.78 -28.28
N VAL A 571 -15.94 -4.20 -27.07
CA VAL A 571 -15.35 -4.81 -25.86
C VAL A 571 -16.10 -6.09 -25.48
N ALA A 572 -17.44 -6.06 -25.43
CA ALA A 572 -18.26 -7.22 -25.10
C ALA A 572 -18.01 -8.41 -26.03
N THR A 573 -17.66 -8.14 -27.30
CA THR A 573 -17.50 -9.17 -28.34
C THR A 573 -16.06 -9.66 -28.45
N ARG A 574 -15.06 -8.79 -28.28
CA ARG A 574 -13.67 -9.07 -28.67
C ARG A 574 -12.69 -9.19 -27.52
N ASP A 575 -13.02 -8.70 -26.33
CA ASP A 575 -12.09 -8.79 -25.21
C ASP A 575 -11.78 -10.25 -24.85
N ALA A 576 -10.52 -10.49 -24.52
CA ALA A 576 -10.06 -11.81 -24.12
C ALA A 576 -10.56 -12.22 -22.73
N ASP A 577 -10.81 -11.26 -21.83
CA ASP A 577 -11.23 -11.51 -20.46
C ASP A 577 -12.75 -11.49 -20.28
N LEU A 578 -13.29 -12.51 -19.59
CA LEU A 578 -14.73 -12.64 -19.35
C LEU A 578 -15.29 -11.57 -18.42
N VAL A 579 -14.50 -11.09 -17.45
CA VAL A 579 -14.95 -10.03 -16.52
C VAL A 579 -15.16 -8.74 -17.29
N VAL A 580 -14.26 -8.41 -18.21
CA VAL A 580 -14.38 -7.22 -19.08
C VAL A 580 -15.58 -7.36 -20.04
N ASN A 581 -15.79 -8.55 -20.63
CA ASN A 581 -16.99 -8.80 -21.46
C ASN A 581 -18.28 -8.61 -20.64
N GLY A 582 -18.30 -9.12 -19.40
CA GLY A 582 -19.43 -9.01 -18.48
C GLY A 582 -19.74 -7.56 -18.13
N GLU A 583 -18.75 -6.80 -17.73
CA GLU A 583 -18.90 -5.37 -17.42
C GLU A 583 -19.39 -4.57 -18.63
N ALA A 584 -18.89 -4.88 -19.84
CA ALA A 584 -19.35 -4.22 -21.06
C ALA A 584 -20.82 -4.54 -21.40
N LEU A 585 -21.29 -5.75 -21.10
CA LEU A 585 -22.69 -6.11 -21.25
C LEU A 585 -23.57 -5.40 -20.23
N ASP A 586 -23.17 -5.36 -18.96
CA ASP A 586 -23.90 -4.62 -17.92
C ASP A 586 -23.97 -3.13 -18.26
N ALA A 587 -22.86 -2.53 -18.70
CA ALA A 587 -22.84 -1.15 -19.18
C ALA A 587 -23.81 -0.91 -20.35
N LEU A 588 -23.91 -1.85 -21.31
CA LEU A 588 -24.90 -1.75 -22.40
C LEU A 588 -26.34 -1.81 -21.89
N PHE A 589 -26.62 -2.63 -20.87
CA PHE A 589 -27.95 -2.68 -20.28
C PHE A 589 -28.31 -1.34 -19.62
N ASP A 590 -27.38 -0.76 -18.87
CA ASP A 590 -27.61 0.52 -18.17
C ASP A 590 -27.78 1.69 -19.14
N VAL A 591 -26.98 1.77 -20.21
CA VAL A 591 -27.03 2.86 -21.20
C VAL A 591 -28.32 2.82 -22.04
N PHE A 592 -28.78 1.63 -22.41
CA PHE A 592 -29.88 1.45 -23.35
C PHE A 592 -31.17 0.93 -22.68
N ALA A 593 -31.27 1.06 -21.35
CA ALA A 593 -32.46 0.64 -20.61
C ALA A 593 -33.66 1.56 -20.85
N ASP A 594 -33.43 2.88 -20.99
CA ASP A 594 -34.49 3.89 -21.07
C ASP A 594 -33.98 5.15 -21.78
N GLY A 595 -34.88 5.91 -22.40
CA GLY A 595 -34.62 7.19 -23.05
C GLY A 595 -34.74 7.18 -24.58
N ASP A 596 -35.38 8.21 -25.13
CA ASP A 596 -35.63 8.34 -26.59
C ASP A 596 -34.32 8.43 -27.40
N GLU A 597 -33.31 9.12 -26.85
CA GLU A 597 -31.98 9.24 -27.46
C GLU A 597 -31.23 7.90 -27.45
N ALA A 598 -31.40 7.12 -26.38
CA ALA A 598 -30.82 5.78 -26.26
C ALA A 598 -31.51 4.79 -27.25
N GLU A 599 -32.85 4.86 -27.41
CA GLU A 599 -33.56 4.04 -28.37
C GLU A 599 -33.11 4.34 -29.81
N THR A 600 -32.96 5.63 -30.16
CA THR A 600 -32.45 6.07 -31.46
C THR A 600 -31.03 5.55 -31.70
N ALA A 601 -30.16 5.68 -30.73
CA ALA A 601 -28.78 5.22 -30.80
C ALA A 601 -28.73 3.67 -30.92
N ALA A 602 -29.53 2.95 -30.14
CA ALA A 602 -29.60 1.48 -30.17
C ALA A 602 -30.03 0.94 -31.56
N GLN A 603 -30.97 1.62 -32.21
CA GLN A 603 -31.39 1.29 -33.58
C GLN A 603 -30.26 1.52 -34.58
N ASN A 604 -29.59 2.66 -34.51
CA ASN A 604 -28.52 3.04 -35.42
C ASN A 604 -27.31 2.08 -35.36
N ILE A 605 -26.94 1.62 -34.15
CA ILE A 605 -25.85 0.64 -33.97
C ILE A 605 -26.29 -0.82 -34.15
N GLN A 606 -27.55 -1.07 -34.48
CA GLN A 606 -28.13 -2.41 -34.63
C GLN A 606 -27.90 -3.28 -33.36
N LEU A 607 -28.14 -2.70 -32.17
CA LEU A 607 -27.84 -3.32 -30.87
C LEU A 607 -28.53 -4.69 -30.71
N LEU A 608 -29.84 -4.81 -31.05
CA LEU A 608 -30.59 -6.04 -30.88
C LEU A 608 -30.03 -7.22 -31.70
N PRO A 609 -29.77 -7.12 -33.03
CA PRO A 609 -29.13 -8.20 -33.75
C PRO A 609 -27.74 -8.54 -33.26
N ALA A 610 -26.94 -7.54 -32.83
CA ALA A 610 -25.61 -7.76 -32.28
C ALA A 610 -25.65 -8.57 -30.97
N LEU A 611 -26.53 -8.24 -30.03
CA LEU A 611 -26.69 -8.97 -28.76
C LEU A 611 -27.23 -10.39 -28.97
N LYS A 612 -28.17 -10.61 -29.94
CA LYS A 612 -28.62 -11.94 -30.29
C LYS A 612 -27.50 -12.83 -30.82
N ALA A 613 -26.61 -12.28 -31.64
CA ALA A 613 -25.42 -13.00 -32.12
C ALA A 613 -24.41 -13.28 -31.00
N LEU A 614 -24.22 -12.34 -30.05
CA LEU A 614 -23.28 -12.47 -28.95
C LEU A 614 -23.72 -13.46 -27.87
N GLN A 615 -25.03 -13.58 -27.60
CA GLN A 615 -25.57 -14.41 -26.51
C GLN A 615 -25.06 -15.86 -26.52
N PRO A 616 -25.11 -16.63 -27.62
CA PRO A 616 -24.60 -18.00 -27.65
C PRO A 616 -23.07 -18.06 -27.48
N VAL A 617 -22.35 -17.07 -28.00
CA VAL A 617 -20.89 -16.98 -27.92
C VAL A 617 -20.47 -16.75 -26.48
N PHE A 618 -21.07 -15.79 -25.80
CA PHE A 618 -20.79 -15.48 -24.39
C PHE A 618 -21.09 -16.68 -23.49
N LYS A 619 -22.23 -17.36 -23.70
CA LYS A 619 -22.57 -18.59 -22.96
C LYS A 619 -21.55 -19.71 -23.19
N ALA A 620 -21.03 -19.87 -24.41
CA ALA A 620 -20.00 -20.86 -24.73
C ALA A 620 -18.66 -20.51 -24.09
N LYS A 621 -18.29 -19.23 -24.09
CA LYS A 621 -17.04 -18.71 -23.47
C LYS A 621 -17.04 -18.95 -21.94
N ILE A 622 -18.13 -18.64 -21.22
CA ILE A 622 -18.27 -18.92 -19.78
C ILE A 622 -18.11 -20.44 -19.51
N ARG A 623 -18.70 -21.32 -20.34
CA ARG A 623 -18.56 -22.76 -20.15
C ARG A 623 -17.14 -23.26 -20.36
N LYS A 624 -16.43 -22.68 -21.33
CA LYS A 624 -15.06 -23.09 -21.71
C LYS A 624 -14.02 -22.59 -20.72
N GLU A 625 -14.10 -21.31 -20.31
CA GLU A 625 -13.05 -20.60 -19.59
C GLU A 625 -13.38 -20.37 -18.10
N GLY A 626 -14.65 -20.45 -17.70
CA GLY A 626 -15.09 -20.13 -16.34
C GLY A 626 -14.51 -21.05 -15.28
N ARG A 627 -14.37 -22.35 -15.57
CA ARG A 627 -13.86 -23.31 -14.58
C ARG A 627 -12.33 -23.25 -14.51
N GLY A 628 -11.81 -22.90 -13.34
CA GLY A 628 -10.37 -22.89 -13.01
C GLY A 628 -9.65 -21.56 -13.27
N LYS A 629 -10.26 -20.60 -13.98
CA LYS A 629 -9.65 -19.28 -14.22
C LYS A 629 -10.23 -18.17 -13.33
N TYR A 630 -11.51 -18.30 -12.94
CA TYR A 630 -12.24 -17.27 -12.16
C TYR A 630 -12.71 -17.85 -10.82
N ASN A 631 -12.71 -17.00 -9.80
CA ASN A 631 -13.19 -17.38 -8.46
C ASN A 631 -14.74 -17.48 -8.42
N PRO A 632 -15.33 -18.16 -7.41
CA PRO A 632 -16.77 -18.33 -7.28
C PRO A 632 -17.58 -17.02 -7.33
N PRO A 633 -17.20 -15.93 -6.65
CA PRO A 633 -17.89 -14.64 -6.76
C PRO A 633 -17.92 -14.09 -8.19
N GLN A 634 -16.79 -14.15 -8.92
CA GLN A 634 -16.75 -13.72 -10.33
C GLN A 634 -17.66 -14.54 -11.22
N LEU A 635 -17.71 -15.85 -11.01
CA LEU A 635 -18.61 -16.73 -11.77
C LEU A 635 -20.08 -16.43 -11.49
N CYS A 636 -20.45 -16.12 -10.24
CA CYS A 636 -21.80 -15.70 -9.88
C CYS A 636 -22.21 -14.42 -10.63
N VAL A 637 -21.33 -13.41 -10.68
CA VAL A 637 -21.57 -12.17 -11.44
C VAL A 637 -21.76 -12.48 -12.93
N LEU A 638 -20.90 -13.30 -13.54
CA LEU A 638 -21.00 -13.68 -14.95
C LEU A 638 -22.29 -14.46 -15.27
N ASP A 639 -22.76 -15.29 -14.36
CA ASP A 639 -24.05 -15.99 -14.51
C ASP A 639 -25.23 -15.02 -14.42
N ASN A 640 -25.17 -14.01 -13.56
CA ASN A 640 -26.17 -12.93 -13.50
C ASN A 640 -26.19 -12.11 -14.81
N VAL A 641 -25.03 -11.73 -15.33
CA VAL A 641 -24.92 -11.03 -16.62
C VAL A 641 -25.55 -11.86 -17.76
N LYS A 642 -25.27 -13.15 -17.79
CA LYS A 642 -25.87 -14.06 -18.78
C LYS A 642 -27.40 -14.09 -18.71
N VAL A 643 -27.98 -14.09 -17.50
CA VAL A 643 -29.45 -14.04 -17.31
C VAL A 643 -30.00 -12.67 -17.75
N ASN A 644 -29.34 -11.59 -17.35
CA ASN A 644 -29.72 -10.23 -17.71
C ASN A 644 -29.63 -9.99 -19.22
N LEU A 645 -28.63 -10.51 -19.90
CA LEU A 645 -28.51 -10.44 -21.35
C LEU A 645 -29.77 -11.04 -22.04
N ARG A 646 -30.26 -12.18 -21.56
CA ARG A 646 -31.48 -12.78 -22.10
C ARG A 646 -32.72 -11.91 -21.88
N ARG A 647 -32.85 -11.35 -20.67
CA ARG A 647 -33.96 -10.45 -20.31
C ARG A 647 -33.93 -9.18 -21.14
N PHE A 648 -32.74 -8.59 -21.30
CA PHE A 648 -32.55 -7.36 -22.06
C PHE A 648 -32.83 -7.53 -23.57
N ILE A 649 -32.44 -8.64 -24.19
CA ILE A 649 -32.83 -8.96 -25.56
C ILE A 649 -34.37 -9.01 -25.69
N GLY A 650 -35.07 -9.65 -24.73
CA GLY A 650 -36.52 -9.69 -24.71
C GLY A 650 -37.20 -8.33 -24.53
N TYR A 651 -36.54 -7.41 -23.77
CA TYR A 651 -36.96 -6.02 -23.64
C TYR A 651 -36.83 -5.27 -24.98
N LEU A 652 -35.65 -5.30 -25.61
CA LEU A 652 -35.41 -4.63 -26.90
C LEU A 652 -36.35 -5.14 -28.01
N GLU A 653 -36.72 -6.43 -28.00
CA GLU A 653 -37.71 -6.98 -28.96
C GLU A 653 -39.10 -6.38 -28.79
N LYS A 654 -39.47 -6.00 -27.58
CA LYS A 654 -40.74 -5.31 -27.31
C LYS A 654 -40.69 -3.85 -27.73
N VAL A 655 -39.56 -3.17 -27.49
CA VAL A 655 -39.33 -1.76 -27.88
C VAL A 655 -39.39 -1.62 -29.42
N VAL A 656 -38.70 -2.49 -30.15
CA VAL A 656 -38.70 -2.44 -31.63
C VAL A 656 -40.09 -2.78 -32.26
N LYS A 657 -40.97 -3.46 -31.50
CA LYS A 657 -42.33 -3.79 -31.96
C LYS A 657 -43.38 -2.70 -31.68
N LYS A 658 -43.06 -1.73 -30.82
CA LYS A 658 -43.87 -0.53 -30.58
C LYS A 658 -43.68 0.49 -31.71
#